data_603eb7ccf751d65c4526dad443652adc
#
_entry.id   603eb7ccf751d65c4526dad443652adc
#
_cell.length_a   1.000
_cell.length_b   1.000
_cell.length_c   1.000
_cell.angle_alpha   90.00
_cell.angle_beta   90.00
_cell.angle_gamma   90.00
#
_symmetry.space_group_name_H-M   'P 1'
#
loop_
_entity.id
_entity.type
_entity.pdbx_description
1 polymer ?
#
loop_
_entity_poly.entity_id
_entity_poly.type
_entity_poly.pdbx_seq_one_letter_code
_entity_poly.pdbx_strand_id
1 'polypeptide(L)'
;MKLMVLDGNSIINRSFYGIRPLSTREGLYTHAVYGFITTLQRLLDEEQPDALCVTFDRREPTFRHEADEHYKATRHGMPEELAMQMPVLKDVLDAMSIPRYEMAGWEADDLIGTISRRCEAAGWDCVAVTGDKDSLQLITDHTKVKLVSTRMGQTTTKDMTPETFRETYGFAPIHMIDLKALMGDSSDNIPGVPGVGEKTAMALVQEYGSIEEIYKLLPDINAKPAVVRKLAEGEQSARHSYWLATIVTDVPMEFRPEDNLRRPFKPELYDLFLKLEFSKLIDKYNLSPSRPAEEKPSCTVTVERIGDRHRAEAMLAQWRQAETVTVYALPDLSVLSVQWDTGEDTAVAAELQKDTYAGDWHALLAALFSADVCKVSHNVKDMMRALLEQDLPIDGFVFDTALAAYLLDATAGSYDLPRLFVAYFNEELPKPAHLERDAFAPLGDTAAAWAALHSYCSAVAALYDILPEKLREKDMTELYETVELPLCAVLARMERRGFLVDGTALAAFGEDMAEKIKELEQRIYEAAGEKFNINSPKQLGTVLFEKMKLPHGKKTKTGWSTNADVLEKLRWQAPIVADILQYRQYAKLKNTYADGLLKVIDPDGRIRTSFQMTVTATGRLSSTEPNLQNIPARTEVGSRIRGMFVAAPGHVLVDADYSQVELRLLAHMAGDEVMRQAFLSGEDFHTLTAAKVFHVDPSQVTPQMRSSAKAVNFGIVYGISAFSLAQDIGVSVAEARAYMERYFDTYRGVRQYMEQVVERAREQGYVETLMHRRRDLPELKSSNFNLRSFGERVALNMPIQGTAADIIKLAMVRAEQRLAAENLRAKLIMQVHDELIVECPEEEKEAVERLLEEEMSGVVRLSVPLPAQAHSGRTWLEAKG
;
A
#
# COMPACT_ATOMS: atom_id res chain seq x y z
N MET A 1 41.96 -4.66 -5.07
CA MET A 1 40.58 -4.17 -5.19
C MET A 1 39.66 -5.32 -4.86
N LYS A 2 38.44 -4.98 -4.37
CA LYS A 2 37.49 -6.00 -3.90
C LYS A 2 36.16 -5.85 -4.62
N LEU A 3 35.69 -6.91 -5.28
CA LEU A 3 34.35 -6.98 -5.88
C LEU A 3 33.40 -7.79 -4.99
N MET A 4 32.19 -7.30 -4.79
CA MET A 4 31.13 -8.05 -4.13
C MET A 4 30.08 -8.45 -5.17
N VAL A 5 29.78 -9.74 -5.29
CA VAL A 5 28.72 -10.28 -6.16
C VAL A 5 27.61 -10.88 -5.31
N LEU A 6 26.37 -10.50 -5.56
CA LEU A 6 25.21 -10.98 -4.84
C LEU A 6 24.38 -11.93 -5.70
N ASP A 7 23.95 -13.04 -5.09
CA ASP A 7 22.89 -13.88 -5.62
C ASP A 7 21.54 -13.19 -5.40
N GLY A 8 21.03 -12.56 -6.45
CA GLY A 8 19.80 -11.77 -6.41
C GLY A 8 18.57 -12.59 -6.04
N ASN A 9 18.46 -13.80 -6.58
CA ASN A 9 17.34 -14.70 -6.32
C ASN A 9 17.33 -15.20 -4.88
N SER A 10 18.48 -15.59 -4.36
CA SER A 10 18.62 -16.06 -2.98
C SER A 10 18.29 -14.96 -1.97
N ILE A 11 18.81 -13.74 -2.17
CA ILE A 11 18.62 -12.63 -1.23
C ILE A 11 17.17 -12.09 -1.28
N ILE A 12 16.57 -11.92 -2.46
CA ILE A 12 15.19 -11.44 -2.53
C ILE A 12 14.18 -12.45 -1.97
N ASN A 13 14.39 -13.74 -2.22
CA ASN A 13 13.57 -14.80 -1.62
C ASN A 13 13.65 -14.75 -0.08
N ARG A 14 14.84 -14.58 0.48
CA ARG A 14 15.02 -14.45 1.94
C ARG A 14 14.35 -13.22 2.49
N SER A 15 14.42 -12.10 1.79
CA SER A 15 13.78 -10.85 2.14
C SER A 15 12.26 -10.99 2.10
N PHE A 16 11.72 -11.60 1.05
CA PHE A 16 10.29 -11.87 0.90
C PHE A 16 9.71 -12.68 2.07
N TYR A 17 10.40 -13.74 2.45
CA TYR A 17 9.96 -14.59 3.55
C TYR A 17 10.40 -14.10 4.94
N GLY A 18 11.37 -13.21 5.02
CA GLY A 18 11.94 -12.70 6.28
C GLY A 18 11.25 -11.48 6.86
N ILE A 19 10.58 -10.70 6.03
CA ILE A 19 9.91 -9.45 6.41
C ILE A 19 8.39 -9.65 6.37
N ARG A 20 7.67 -8.95 7.24
CA ARG A 20 6.20 -8.92 7.17
C ARG A 20 5.77 -8.32 5.83
N PRO A 21 4.70 -8.82 5.22
CA PRO A 21 4.20 -8.22 4.00
C PRO A 21 3.97 -6.71 4.17
N LEU A 22 4.61 -5.93 3.32
CA LEU A 22 4.41 -4.50 3.16
C LEU A 22 3.90 -4.30 1.75
N SER A 23 2.93 -3.43 1.61
CA SER A 23 2.44 -2.96 0.32
C SER A 23 2.29 -1.46 0.35
N THR A 24 2.40 -0.82 -0.79
CA THR A 24 2.00 0.56 -0.96
C THR A 24 0.50 0.70 -0.70
N ARG A 25 0.03 1.92 -0.49
CA ARG A 25 -1.41 2.22 -0.35
C ARG A 25 -2.24 1.72 -1.54
N GLU A 26 -1.61 1.59 -2.70
CA GLU A 26 -2.20 1.06 -3.93
C GLU A 26 -2.19 -0.48 -4.03
N GLY A 27 -1.63 -1.17 -3.04
CA GLY A 27 -1.58 -2.63 -2.99
C GLY A 27 -0.40 -3.27 -3.72
N LEU A 28 0.60 -2.51 -4.17
CA LEU A 28 1.84 -3.08 -4.71
C LEU A 28 2.68 -3.64 -3.56
N TYR A 29 2.98 -4.92 -3.58
CA TYR A 29 3.86 -5.54 -2.59
C TYR A 29 5.30 -5.03 -2.73
N THR A 30 5.92 -4.60 -1.63
CA THR A 30 7.25 -3.94 -1.63
C THR A 30 8.24 -4.53 -0.63
N HIS A 31 7.79 -5.40 0.28
CA HIS A 31 8.60 -5.91 1.40
C HIS A 31 9.86 -6.67 0.97
N ALA A 32 9.82 -7.41 -0.15
CA ALA A 32 11.00 -8.14 -0.64
C ALA A 32 12.06 -7.17 -1.18
N VAL A 33 11.64 -6.13 -1.92
CA VAL A 33 12.53 -5.08 -2.43
C VAL A 33 13.15 -4.30 -1.26
N TYR A 34 12.32 -3.85 -0.30
CA TYR A 34 12.79 -3.15 0.89
C TYR A 34 13.83 -3.96 1.67
N GLY A 35 13.55 -5.24 1.88
CA GLY A 35 14.45 -6.14 2.58
C GLY A 35 15.75 -6.41 1.83
N PHE A 36 15.68 -6.52 0.50
CA PHE A 36 16.86 -6.65 -0.34
C PHE A 36 17.78 -5.42 -0.20
N ILE A 37 17.22 -4.21 -0.38
CA ILE A 37 17.99 -2.96 -0.29
C ILE A 37 18.55 -2.75 1.11
N THR A 38 17.79 -3.05 2.15
CA THR A 38 18.29 -2.97 3.54
C THR A 38 19.42 -3.96 3.81
N THR A 39 19.34 -5.17 3.26
CA THR A 39 20.41 -6.18 3.35
C THR A 39 21.64 -5.74 2.56
N LEU A 40 21.44 -5.26 1.34
CA LEU A 40 22.51 -4.73 0.50
C LEU A 40 23.27 -3.60 1.21
N GLN A 41 22.54 -2.63 1.79
CA GLN A 41 23.18 -1.53 2.51
C GLN A 41 24.06 -2.01 3.67
N ARG A 42 23.55 -2.95 4.46
CA ARG A 42 24.36 -3.54 5.56
C ARG A 42 25.62 -4.24 5.04
N LEU A 43 25.49 -4.98 3.93
CA LEU A 43 26.63 -5.64 3.29
C LEU A 43 27.67 -4.64 2.76
N LEU A 44 27.21 -3.51 2.21
CA LEU A 44 28.08 -2.41 1.78
C LEU A 44 28.82 -1.77 2.96
N ASP A 45 28.13 -1.59 4.10
CA ASP A 45 28.72 -1.04 5.32
C ASP A 45 29.75 -2.02 5.93
N GLU A 46 29.48 -3.34 5.89
CA GLU A 46 30.39 -4.38 6.41
C GLU A 46 31.61 -4.61 5.52
N GLU A 47 31.42 -4.72 4.20
CA GLU A 47 32.44 -5.16 3.26
C GLU A 47 33.23 -4.03 2.61
N GLN A 48 32.65 -2.85 2.48
CA GLN A 48 33.25 -1.69 1.80
C GLN A 48 33.88 -2.09 0.44
N PRO A 49 33.11 -2.69 -0.50
CA PRO A 49 33.65 -3.15 -1.77
C PRO A 49 33.95 -1.98 -2.71
N ASP A 50 34.99 -2.11 -3.56
CA ASP A 50 35.30 -1.15 -4.64
C ASP A 50 34.31 -1.29 -5.81
N ALA A 51 33.87 -2.54 -6.08
CA ALA A 51 32.96 -2.89 -7.17
C ALA A 51 31.82 -3.79 -6.67
N LEU A 52 30.67 -3.72 -7.36
CA LEU A 52 29.43 -4.42 -6.96
C LEU A 52 28.64 -4.86 -8.18
N CYS A 53 28.12 -6.09 -8.16
CA CYS A 53 27.14 -6.56 -9.13
C CYS A 53 26.17 -7.59 -8.51
N VAL A 54 25.08 -7.86 -9.22
CA VAL A 54 24.06 -8.82 -8.80
C VAL A 54 23.78 -9.81 -9.94
N THR A 55 23.69 -11.11 -9.64
CA THR A 55 23.30 -12.14 -10.61
C THR A 55 21.88 -12.58 -10.40
N PHE A 56 21.19 -12.97 -11.49
CA PHE A 56 19.83 -13.49 -11.47
C PHE A 56 19.68 -14.72 -12.35
N ASP A 57 18.84 -15.66 -11.91
CA ASP A 57 18.35 -16.75 -12.75
C ASP A 57 17.35 -16.23 -13.78
N ARG A 58 17.33 -16.85 -14.95
CA ARG A 58 16.29 -16.66 -15.95
C ARG A 58 15.22 -17.76 -15.86
N ARG A 59 14.11 -17.57 -16.55
CA ARG A 59 12.98 -18.52 -16.56
C ARG A 59 13.20 -19.70 -17.51
N GLU A 60 14.09 -19.51 -18.49
CA GLU A 60 14.41 -20.51 -19.48
C GLU A 60 15.12 -21.71 -18.82
N PRO A 61 14.90 -22.94 -19.31
CA PRO A 61 15.65 -24.12 -18.85
C PRO A 61 17.16 -23.93 -18.98
N THR A 62 17.89 -24.47 -18.01
CA THR A 62 19.35 -24.48 -18.04
C THR A 62 19.87 -25.78 -18.63
N PHE A 63 21.16 -25.84 -18.98
CA PHE A 63 21.79 -27.06 -19.48
C PHE A 63 21.63 -28.27 -18.56
N ARG A 64 21.47 -28.04 -17.23
CA ARG A 64 21.20 -29.12 -16.25
C ARG A 64 19.78 -29.67 -16.40
N HIS A 65 18.80 -28.80 -16.65
CA HIS A 65 17.40 -29.20 -16.92
C HIS A 65 17.27 -29.96 -18.24
N GLU A 66 18.09 -29.61 -19.25
CA GLU A 66 18.11 -30.30 -20.54
C GLU A 66 18.74 -31.69 -20.42
N ALA A 67 19.72 -31.86 -19.51
CA ALA A 67 20.40 -33.16 -19.29
C ALA A 67 19.66 -34.08 -18.30
N ASP A 68 18.89 -33.50 -17.34
CA ASP A 68 18.13 -34.26 -16.35
C ASP A 68 16.79 -33.57 -16.06
N GLU A 69 15.69 -34.19 -16.55
CA GLU A 69 14.33 -33.69 -16.35
C GLU A 69 13.87 -33.68 -14.88
N HIS A 70 14.57 -34.40 -14.00
CA HIS A 70 14.28 -34.49 -12.58
C HIS A 70 14.99 -33.40 -11.78
N TYR A 71 15.99 -32.74 -12.36
CA TYR A 71 16.73 -31.65 -11.69
C TYR A 71 15.80 -30.50 -11.29
N LYS A 72 15.78 -30.16 -10.00
CA LYS A 72 14.90 -29.12 -9.42
C LYS A 72 13.38 -29.31 -9.66
N ALA A 73 12.93 -30.50 -10.12
CA ALA A 73 11.53 -30.78 -10.44
C ALA A 73 10.59 -30.63 -9.21
N THR A 74 11.11 -30.72 -8.00
CA THR A 74 10.38 -30.56 -6.74
C THR A 74 10.20 -29.09 -6.33
N ARG A 75 10.88 -28.16 -6.99
CA ARG A 75 10.76 -26.73 -6.69
C ARG A 75 9.40 -26.19 -7.13
N HIS A 76 8.67 -25.58 -6.21
CA HIS A 76 7.44 -24.85 -6.53
C HIS A 76 7.77 -23.53 -7.22
N GLY A 77 6.93 -23.10 -8.15
CA GLY A 77 7.07 -21.81 -8.82
C GLY A 77 7.11 -20.62 -7.83
N MET A 78 7.69 -19.52 -8.28
CA MET A 78 7.77 -18.28 -7.50
C MET A 78 6.36 -17.78 -7.14
N PRO A 79 6.08 -17.39 -5.86
CA PRO A 79 4.82 -16.77 -5.48
C PRO A 79 4.52 -15.54 -6.35
N GLU A 80 3.24 -15.31 -6.64
CA GLU A 80 2.83 -14.18 -7.50
C GLU A 80 3.27 -12.84 -6.92
N GLU A 81 3.13 -12.67 -5.62
CA GLU A 81 3.53 -11.47 -4.89
C GLU A 81 5.05 -11.20 -4.96
N LEU A 82 5.88 -12.24 -5.03
CA LEU A 82 7.31 -12.10 -5.25
C LEU A 82 7.63 -11.86 -6.73
N ALA A 83 6.93 -12.54 -7.62
CA ALA A 83 7.11 -12.37 -9.06
C ALA A 83 6.82 -10.92 -9.52
N MET A 84 5.87 -10.24 -8.84
CA MET A 84 5.60 -8.81 -9.06
C MET A 84 6.76 -7.92 -8.60
N GLN A 85 7.48 -8.29 -7.55
CA GLN A 85 8.56 -7.49 -6.98
C GLN A 85 9.92 -7.67 -7.69
N MET A 86 10.13 -8.76 -8.44
CA MET A 86 11.39 -9.00 -9.16
C MET A 86 11.76 -7.90 -10.18
N PRO A 87 10.84 -7.47 -11.06
CA PRO A 87 11.14 -6.36 -11.97
C PRO A 87 11.37 -5.05 -11.23
N VAL A 88 10.59 -4.77 -10.18
CA VAL A 88 10.76 -3.58 -9.34
C VAL A 88 12.15 -3.55 -8.71
N LEU A 89 12.65 -4.69 -8.21
CA LEU A 89 14.02 -4.78 -7.71
C LEU A 89 15.04 -4.48 -8.81
N LYS A 90 14.84 -5.02 -10.01
CA LYS A 90 15.75 -4.78 -11.15
C LYS A 90 15.80 -3.30 -11.53
N ASP A 91 14.64 -2.63 -11.56
CA ASP A 91 14.54 -1.18 -11.81
C ASP A 91 15.26 -0.37 -10.72
N VAL A 92 15.11 -0.77 -9.44
CA VAL A 92 15.81 -0.15 -8.31
C VAL A 92 17.34 -0.33 -8.46
N LEU A 93 17.82 -1.52 -8.79
CA LEU A 93 19.25 -1.77 -8.98
C LEU A 93 19.82 -0.95 -10.15
N ASP A 94 19.08 -0.82 -11.25
CA ASP A 94 19.47 0.00 -12.41
C ASP A 94 19.52 1.50 -12.04
N ALA A 95 18.59 1.97 -11.22
CA ALA A 95 18.59 3.34 -10.68
C ALA A 95 19.71 3.55 -9.64
N MET A 96 20.09 2.51 -8.90
CA MET A 96 21.26 2.52 -8.01
C MET A 96 22.59 2.39 -8.78
N SER A 97 22.58 2.33 -10.13
CA SER A 97 23.75 2.13 -10.98
C SER A 97 24.51 0.83 -10.69
N ILE A 98 23.80 -0.24 -10.24
CA ILE A 98 24.38 -1.55 -9.92
C ILE A 98 24.23 -2.48 -11.12
N PRO A 99 25.34 -2.94 -11.74
CA PRO A 99 25.28 -3.87 -12.86
C PRO A 99 24.61 -5.19 -12.48
N ARG A 100 23.81 -5.73 -13.40
CA ARG A 100 23.11 -7.01 -13.24
C ARG A 100 23.53 -7.97 -14.34
N TYR A 101 23.70 -9.24 -13.97
CA TYR A 101 24.04 -10.32 -14.90
C TYR A 101 23.01 -11.43 -14.86
N GLU A 102 22.50 -11.80 -16.01
CA GLU A 102 21.57 -12.93 -16.21
C GLU A 102 21.78 -13.51 -17.62
N MET A 103 21.85 -14.82 -17.74
CA MET A 103 22.12 -15.46 -19.03
C MET A 103 21.24 -16.70 -19.25
N ALA A 104 20.62 -16.81 -20.42
CA ALA A 104 19.80 -17.97 -20.78
C ALA A 104 20.65 -19.24 -20.81
N GLY A 105 20.11 -20.34 -20.29
CA GLY A 105 20.79 -21.62 -20.25
C GLY A 105 21.76 -21.82 -19.07
N TRP A 106 22.01 -20.79 -18.25
CA TRP A 106 22.92 -20.80 -17.09
C TRP A 106 22.20 -20.36 -15.82
N GLU A 107 22.68 -20.86 -14.69
CA GLU A 107 22.18 -20.47 -13.37
C GLU A 107 22.97 -19.29 -12.79
N ALA A 108 22.37 -18.53 -11.84
CA ALA A 108 23.03 -17.42 -11.17
C ALA A 108 24.33 -17.85 -10.48
N ASP A 109 24.37 -19.07 -9.92
CA ASP A 109 25.57 -19.62 -9.29
C ASP A 109 26.72 -19.85 -10.28
N ASP A 110 26.45 -20.27 -11.54
CA ASP A 110 27.46 -20.40 -12.58
C ASP A 110 28.04 -19.03 -12.98
N LEU A 111 27.18 -18.00 -13.00
CA LEU A 111 27.65 -16.60 -13.21
C LEU A 111 28.54 -16.13 -12.06
N ILE A 112 28.15 -16.41 -10.79
CA ILE A 112 28.96 -16.08 -9.60
C ILE A 112 30.30 -16.79 -9.67
N GLY A 113 30.30 -18.10 -10.01
CA GLY A 113 31.54 -18.89 -10.19
C GLY A 113 32.47 -18.27 -11.24
N THR A 114 31.91 -17.89 -12.40
CA THR A 114 32.66 -17.26 -13.47
C THR A 114 33.21 -15.88 -13.09
N ILE A 115 32.37 -15.06 -12.41
CA ILE A 115 32.77 -13.74 -11.92
C ILE A 115 33.93 -13.86 -10.92
N SER A 116 33.83 -14.81 -9.94
CA SER A 116 34.87 -15.01 -8.95
C SER A 116 36.21 -15.36 -9.59
N ARG A 117 36.24 -16.30 -10.57
CA ARG A 117 37.48 -16.68 -11.26
C ARG A 117 38.09 -15.56 -12.10
N ARG A 118 37.22 -14.74 -12.73
CA ARG A 118 37.69 -13.56 -13.51
C ARG A 118 38.23 -12.46 -12.61
N CYS A 119 37.69 -12.27 -11.40
CA CYS A 119 38.27 -11.38 -10.39
C CYS A 119 39.66 -11.88 -9.97
N GLU A 120 39.82 -13.16 -9.64
CA GLU A 120 41.10 -13.75 -9.30
C GLU A 120 42.16 -13.59 -10.41
N ALA A 121 41.77 -13.87 -11.67
CA ALA A 121 42.63 -13.71 -12.82
C ALA A 121 43.05 -12.23 -13.04
N ALA A 122 42.23 -11.27 -12.61
CA ALA A 122 42.56 -9.84 -12.67
C ALA A 122 43.30 -9.34 -11.40
N GLY A 123 43.59 -10.20 -10.43
CA GLY A 123 44.24 -9.85 -9.17
C GLY A 123 43.34 -9.11 -8.18
N TRP A 124 42.00 -9.35 -8.26
CA TRP A 124 41.02 -8.80 -7.34
C TRP A 124 40.56 -9.86 -6.34
N ASP A 125 40.20 -9.42 -5.13
CA ASP A 125 39.44 -10.24 -4.21
C ASP A 125 37.93 -10.23 -4.54
N CYS A 126 37.27 -11.38 -4.32
CA CYS A 126 35.87 -11.55 -4.57
C CYS A 126 35.11 -11.94 -3.29
N VAL A 127 33.96 -11.31 -3.05
CA VAL A 127 33.01 -11.68 -1.99
C VAL A 127 31.72 -12.14 -2.64
N ALA A 128 31.50 -13.47 -2.66
CA ALA A 128 30.23 -14.03 -3.14
C ALA A 128 29.20 -14.07 -1.99
N VAL A 129 28.11 -13.33 -2.14
CA VAL A 129 27.06 -13.22 -1.13
C VAL A 129 25.85 -14.04 -1.58
N THR A 130 25.58 -15.12 -0.90
CA THR A 130 24.44 -16.02 -1.20
C THR A 130 23.91 -16.68 0.06
N GLY A 131 22.73 -17.25 0.00
CA GLY A 131 22.22 -18.15 1.02
C GLY A 131 22.38 -19.62 0.68
N ASP A 132 22.95 -19.93 -0.49
CA ASP A 132 23.17 -21.30 -0.93
C ASP A 132 24.57 -21.79 -0.49
N LYS A 133 24.59 -22.99 0.07
CA LYS A 133 25.83 -23.62 0.52
C LYS A 133 26.65 -24.24 -0.64
N ASP A 134 26.05 -24.39 -1.82
CA ASP A 134 26.71 -24.93 -2.97
C ASP A 134 27.82 -24.02 -3.46
N SER A 135 27.63 -22.70 -3.33
CA SER A 135 28.65 -21.70 -3.60
C SER A 135 29.90 -21.82 -2.71
N LEU A 136 29.86 -22.62 -1.61
CA LEU A 136 31.05 -22.86 -0.77
C LEU A 136 32.22 -23.55 -1.53
N GLN A 137 31.91 -24.25 -2.63
CA GLN A 137 32.91 -24.83 -3.53
C GLN A 137 33.81 -23.77 -4.23
N LEU A 138 33.35 -22.51 -4.26
CA LEU A 138 34.02 -21.39 -4.93
C LEU A 138 35.11 -20.74 -4.08
N ILE A 139 35.19 -21.08 -2.77
CA ILE A 139 36.11 -20.47 -1.84
C ILE A 139 37.57 -20.77 -2.22
N THR A 140 38.38 -19.70 -2.27
CA THR A 140 39.84 -19.72 -2.51
C THR A 140 40.53 -18.69 -1.62
N ASP A 141 41.83 -18.50 -1.78
CA ASP A 141 42.58 -17.45 -1.05
C ASP A 141 42.14 -16.03 -1.45
N HIS A 142 41.48 -15.85 -2.64
CA HIS A 142 40.99 -14.58 -3.18
C HIS A 142 39.46 -14.49 -3.18
N THR A 143 38.74 -15.59 -3.04
CA THR A 143 37.31 -15.62 -3.00
C THR A 143 36.77 -16.11 -1.67
N LYS A 144 36.04 -15.28 -0.93
CA LYS A 144 35.28 -15.71 0.24
C LYS A 144 33.79 -15.77 -0.07
N VAL A 145 33.06 -16.67 0.60
CA VAL A 145 31.60 -16.76 0.52
C VAL A 145 30.98 -16.23 1.82
N LYS A 146 30.16 -15.21 1.69
CA LYS A 146 29.35 -14.67 2.80
C LYS A 146 27.97 -15.31 2.76
N LEU A 147 27.75 -16.29 3.66
CA LEU A 147 26.46 -16.97 3.77
C LEU A 147 25.44 -16.07 4.49
N VAL A 148 24.32 -15.80 3.83
CA VAL A 148 23.18 -15.05 4.39
C VAL A 148 22.15 -16.02 4.93
N SER A 149 21.75 -15.89 6.18
CA SER A 149 20.65 -16.68 6.76
C SER A 149 19.65 -15.77 7.47
N THR A 150 18.37 -16.08 7.34
CA THR A 150 17.30 -15.33 8.00
C THR A 150 16.55 -16.26 8.95
N ARG A 151 16.54 -15.95 10.26
CA ARG A 151 15.77 -16.68 11.28
C ARG A 151 14.95 -15.71 12.11
N MET A 152 13.65 -15.96 12.26
CA MET A 152 12.72 -15.12 13.06
C MET A 152 12.76 -13.64 12.69
N GLY A 153 12.87 -13.31 11.40
CA GLY A 153 12.94 -11.93 10.92
C GLY A 153 14.30 -11.25 11.06
N GLN A 154 15.29 -11.92 11.66
CA GLN A 154 16.68 -11.43 11.74
C GLN A 154 17.52 -12.07 10.66
N THR A 155 18.16 -11.25 9.84
CA THR A 155 19.14 -11.69 8.85
C THR A 155 20.53 -11.61 9.44
N THR A 156 21.24 -12.74 9.45
CA THR A 156 22.62 -12.86 9.91
C THR A 156 23.51 -13.28 8.75
N THR A 157 24.77 -12.89 8.81
CA THR A 157 25.80 -13.26 7.84
C THR A 157 26.89 -14.08 8.53
N LYS A 158 27.49 -15.01 7.79
CA LYS A 158 28.66 -15.79 8.23
C LYS A 158 29.69 -15.80 7.11
N ASP A 159 30.89 -15.30 7.41
CA ASP A 159 32.01 -15.36 6.47
C ASP A 159 32.63 -16.77 6.45
N MET A 160 32.77 -17.30 5.26
CA MET A 160 33.40 -18.59 4.99
C MET A 160 34.65 -18.35 4.15
N THR A 161 35.79 -18.39 4.81
CA THR A 161 37.14 -18.38 4.22
C THR A 161 37.69 -19.80 4.12
N PRO A 162 38.82 -20.06 3.44
CA PRO A 162 39.44 -21.38 3.45
C PRO A 162 39.68 -21.95 4.84
N GLU A 163 40.07 -21.10 5.80
CA GLU A 163 40.31 -21.49 7.19
C GLU A 163 39.01 -21.87 7.90
N THR A 164 38.01 -20.97 7.90
CA THR A 164 36.73 -21.20 8.57
C THR A 164 35.95 -22.37 7.95
N PHE A 165 36.15 -22.60 6.65
CA PHE A 165 35.58 -23.76 5.96
C PHE A 165 36.24 -25.07 6.44
N ARG A 166 37.60 -25.13 6.47
CA ARG A 166 38.33 -26.32 6.95
C ARG A 166 38.03 -26.63 8.42
N GLU A 167 37.91 -25.61 9.26
CA GLU A 167 37.47 -25.77 10.65
C GLU A 167 36.08 -26.37 10.77
N THR A 168 35.19 -25.97 9.88
CA THR A 168 33.78 -26.41 9.91
C THR A 168 33.56 -27.79 9.31
N TYR A 169 34.22 -28.11 8.18
CA TYR A 169 33.97 -29.31 7.39
C TYR A 169 35.10 -30.33 7.40
N GLY A 170 36.36 -29.94 7.71
CA GLY A 170 37.51 -30.85 7.82
C GLY A 170 38.16 -31.21 6.50
N PHE A 171 37.81 -30.57 5.38
CA PHE A 171 38.37 -30.77 4.03
C PHE A 171 38.48 -29.46 3.26
N ALA A 172 39.05 -29.50 2.06
CA ALA A 172 39.19 -28.31 1.23
C ALA A 172 37.85 -27.91 0.59
N PRO A 173 37.55 -26.61 0.38
CA PRO A 173 36.26 -26.11 -0.14
C PRO A 173 35.78 -26.80 -1.42
N ILE A 174 36.66 -27.08 -2.38
CA ILE A 174 36.35 -27.75 -3.64
C ILE A 174 35.65 -29.10 -3.45
N HIS A 175 35.93 -29.83 -2.37
CA HIS A 175 35.36 -31.12 -2.05
C HIS A 175 33.90 -31.02 -1.51
N MET A 176 33.32 -29.83 -1.44
CA MET A 176 31.90 -29.70 -1.24
C MET A 176 31.09 -30.38 -2.35
N ILE A 177 31.62 -30.38 -3.58
CA ILE A 177 31.05 -31.10 -4.72
C ILE A 177 31.02 -32.61 -4.45
N ASP A 178 32.14 -33.15 -3.95
CA ASP A 178 32.30 -34.60 -3.63
C ASP A 178 31.31 -35.01 -2.52
N LEU A 179 31.14 -34.16 -1.50
CA LEU A 179 30.16 -34.37 -0.44
C LEU A 179 28.74 -34.48 -1.00
N LYS A 180 28.35 -33.54 -1.87
CA LYS A 180 27.05 -33.54 -2.54
C LYS A 180 26.86 -34.71 -3.50
N ALA A 181 27.92 -35.08 -4.19
CA ALA A 181 27.92 -36.28 -5.08
C ALA A 181 27.58 -37.55 -4.34
N LEU A 182 28.04 -37.71 -3.10
CA LEU A 182 27.77 -38.89 -2.26
C LEU A 182 26.44 -38.84 -1.54
N MET A 183 26.10 -37.71 -0.89
CA MET A 183 24.88 -37.63 -0.06
C MET A 183 23.63 -37.23 -0.82
N GLY A 184 23.78 -36.64 -2.03
CA GLY A 184 22.73 -36.02 -2.77
C GLY A 184 22.27 -34.69 -2.18
N ASP A 185 21.27 -34.07 -2.84
CA ASP A 185 20.59 -32.87 -2.34
C ASP A 185 19.10 -32.96 -2.64
N SER A 186 18.26 -33.02 -1.60
CA SER A 186 16.81 -33.08 -1.72
C SER A 186 16.18 -31.77 -2.19
N SER A 187 16.86 -30.63 -2.01
CA SER A 187 16.35 -29.32 -2.44
C SER A 187 16.44 -29.14 -3.95
N ASP A 188 17.47 -29.71 -4.58
CA ASP A 188 17.73 -29.67 -6.01
C ASP A 188 17.43 -30.99 -6.71
N ASN A 189 16.90 -31.94 -5.96
CA ASN A 189 16.61 -33.29 -6.43
C ASN A 189 17.83 -34.00 -7.01
N ILE A 190 19.01 -33.78 -6.44
CA ILE A 190 20.25 -34.48 -6.79
C ILE A 190 20.28 -35.82 -6.05
N PRO A 191 20.41 -36.98 -6.77
CA PRO A 191 20.13 -38.28 -6.18
C PRO A 191 21.19 -38.75 -5.17
N GLY A 192 22.45 -38.40 -5.37
CA GLY A 192 23.54 -38.94 -4.56
C GLY A 192 23.68 -40.50 -4.71
N VAL A 193 24.37 -41.11 -3.76
CA VAL A 193 24.44 -42.57 -3.65
C VAL A 193 23.32 -43.07 -2.74
N PRO A 194 22.38 -43.91 -3.22
CA PRO A 194 21.26 -44.37 -2.43
C PRO A 194 21.66 -45.02 -1.09
N GLY A 195 21.19 -44.38 0.02
CA GLY A 195 21.46 -44.86 1.37
C GLY A 195 22.82 -44.49 1.95
N VAL A 196 23.54 -43.56 1.32
CA VAL A 196 24.69 -42.83 1.89
C VAL A 196 24.18 -41.48 2.34
N GLY A 197 24.13 -41.25 3.66
CA GLY A 197 23.69 -39.98 4.24
C GLY A 197 24.87 -39.09 4.63
N GLU A 198 24.56 -37.84 5.02
CA GLU A 198 25.50 -36.77 5.29
C GLU A 198 26.69 -37.19 6.19
N LYS A 199 26.42 -37.86 7.32
CA LYS A 199 27.46 -38.33 8.22
C LYS A 199 28.46 -39.27 7.58
N THR A 200 27.99 -40.20 6.73
CA THR A 200 28.83 -41.17 6.04
C THR A 200 29.61 -40.51 4.91
N ALA A 201 28.97 -39.69 4.13
CA ALA A 201 29.60 -38.92 3.06
C ALA A 201 30.66 -37.95 3.62
N MET A 202 30.38 -37.27 4.73
CA MET A 202 31.31 -36.38 5.40
C MET A 202 32.59 -37.11 5.84
N ALA A 203 32.42 -38.25 6.49
CA ALA A 203 33.59 -39.05 6.95
C ALA A 203 34.44 -39.53 5.77
N LEU A 204 33.82 -39.96 4.66
CA LEU A 204 34.54 -40.39 3.47
C LEU A 204 35.29 -39.24 2.79
N VAL A 205 34.68 -38.07 2.65
CA VAL A 205 35.37 -36.92 2.05
C VAL A 205 36.47 -36.37 2.97
N GLN A 206 36.32 -36.42 4.29
CA GLN A 206 37.35 -36.04 5.23
C GLN A 206 38.56 -36.95 5.16
N GLU A 207 38.36 -38.27 4.94
CA GLU A 207 39.47 -39.26 4.93
C GLU A 207 40.10 -39.35 3.54
N TYR A 208 39.34 -39.35 2.45
CA TYR A 208 39.82 -39.60 1.10
C TYR A 208 39.80 -38.37 0.16
N GLY A 209 39.16 -37.30 0.52
CA GLY A 209 39.09 -36.04 -0.25
C GLY A 209 38.03 -36.11 -1.34
N SER A 210 38.29 -36.74 -2.49
CA SER A 210 37.46 -36.76 -3.67
C SER A 210 36.75 -38.10 -3.91
N ILE A 211 35.64 -38.04 -4.66
CA ILE A 211 34.97 -39.28 -5.13
C ILE A 211 35.91 -40.10 -6.02
N GLU A 212 36.78 -39.49 -6.81
CA GLU A 212 37.76 -40.19 -7.63
C GLU A 212 38.70 -41.07 -6.78
N GLU A 213 39.27 -40.57 -5.68
CA GLU A 213 40.11 -41.34 -4.78
C GLU A 213 39.32 -42.39 -4.00
N ILE A 214 38.03 -42.09 -3.62
CA ILE A 214 37.16 -43.06 -2.98
C ILE A 214 36.89 -44.24 -3.89
N TYR A 215 36.53 -44.05 -5.16
CA TYR A 215 36.24 -45.10 -6.12
C TYR A 215 37.49 -45.84 -6.60
N LYS A 216 38.64 -45.17 -6.67
CA LYS A 216 39.93 -45.79 -6.97
C LYS A 216 40.40 -46.76 -5.88
N LEU A 217 40.09 -46.45 -4.62
CA LEU A 217 40.50 -47.27 -3.47
C LEU A 217 39.43 -48.30 -3.07
N LEU A 218 38.29 -48.34 -3.70
CA LEU A 218 37.28 -49.40 -3.50
C LEU A 218 37.86 -50.77 -3.94
N PRO A 219 37.73 -51.87 -3.18
CA PRO A 219 36.98 -52.05 -1.92
C PRO A 219 37.72 -51.84 -0.62
N ASP A 220 38.97 -51.31 -0.65
CA ASP A 220 39.88 -51.21 0.47
C ASP A 220 39.67 -50.01 1.40
N ILE A 221 38.64 -49.21 1.17
CA ILE A 221 38.29 -48.06 1.99
C ILE A 221 37.89 -48.47 3.42
N ASN A 222 38.22 -47.64 4.42
CA ASN A 222 37.88 -47.84 5.82
C ASN A 222 36.38 -47.55 6.07
N ALA A 223 35.47 -48.39 5.53
CA ALA A 223 34.04 -48.23 5.69
C ALA A 223 33.36 -49.58 5.95
N LYS A 224 32.11 -49.51 6.49
CA LYS A 224 31.37 -50.74 6.73
C LYS A 224 31.10 -51.46 5.39
N PRO A 225 31.13 -52.80 5.33
CA PRO A 225 30.87 -53.54 4.08
C PRO A 225 29.59 -53.17 3.33
N ALA A 226 28.55 -52.78 4.07
CA ALA A 226 27.30 -52.31 3.49
C ALA A 226 27.45 -50.95 2.80
N VAL A 227 28.35 -50.08 3.27
CA VAL A 227 28.64 -48.81 2.62
C VAL A 227 29.47 -49.00 1.37
N VAL A 228 30.51 -49.88 1.44
CA VAL A 228 31.32 -50.23 0.27
C VAL A 228 30.48 -50.76 -0.87
N ARG A 229 29.54 -51.70 -0.57
CA ARG A 229 28.60 -52.20 -1.56
C ARG A 229 27.73 -51.12 -2.17
N LYS A 230 27.12 -50.22 -1.34
CA LYS A 230 26.30 -49.12 -1.83
C LYS A 230 27.10 -48.16 -2.73
N LEU A 231 28.32 -47.86 -2.39
CA LEU A 231 29.19 -47.02 -3.21
C LEU A 231 29.48 -47.71 -4.56
N ALA A 232 29.81 -49.01 -4.56
CA ALA A 232 30.05 -49.77 -5.80
C ALA A 232 28.80 -49.81 -6.70
N GLU A 233 27.64 -50.06 -6.11
CA GLU A 233 26.35 -50.06 -6.84
C GLU A 233 25.92 -48.67 -7.31
N GLY A 234 26.35 -47.59 -6.59
CA GLY A 234 25.92 -46.22 -6.81
C GLY A 234 26.93 -45.35 -7.55
N GLU A 235 28.01 -45.86 -8.10
CA GLU A 235 29.09 -45.06 -8.72
C GLU A 235 28.57 -44.13 -9.85
N GLN A 236 27.74 -44.69 -10.73
CA GLN A 236 27.19 -43.87 -11.83
C GLN A 236 26.31 -42.72 -11.30
N SER A 237 25.52 -42.99 -10.27
CA SER A 237 24.71 -41.93 -9.61
C SER A 237 25.58 -40.89 -8.92
N ALA A 238 26.67 -41.28 -8.26
CA ALA A 238 27.61 -40.31 -7.67
C ALA A 238 28.27 -39.42 -8.72
N ARG A 239 28.74 -40.00 -9.83
CA ARG A 239 29.34 -39.22 -10.94
C ARG A 239 28.35 -38.28 -11.60
N HIS A 240 27.11 -38.69 -11.79
CA HIS A 240 26.04 -37.86 -12.30
C HIS A 240 25.72 -36.73 -11.29
N SER A 241 25.61 -37.05 -10.02
CA SER A 241 25.40 -36.07 -8.95
C SER A 241 26.56 -35.06 -8.81
N TYR A 242 27.82 -35.52 -9.00
CA TYR A 242 28.98 -34.65 -9.06
C TYR A 242 28.84 -33.60 -10.17
N TRP A 243 28.47 -34.06 -11.37
CA TRP A 243 28.28 -33.16 -12.51
C TRP A 243 27.12 -32.15 -12.26
N LEU A 244 25.99 -32.59 -11.70
CA LEU A 244 24.86 -31.70 -11.36
C LEU A 244 25.25 -30.66 -10.29
N ALA A 245 26.04 -31.04 -9.28
CA ALA A 245 26.43 -30.19 -8.16
C ALA A 245 27.59 -29.23 -8.48
N THR A 246 28.29 -29.45 -9.61
CA THR A 246 29.44 -28.62 -10.00
C THR A 246 28.94 -27.26 -10.55
N ILE A 247 29.43 -26.17 -9.96
CA ILE A 247 29.24 -24.81 -10.47
C ILE A 247 30.25 -24.58 -11.61
N VAL A 248 29.75 -24.14 -12.76
CA VAL A 248 30.57 -23.78 -13.92
C VAL A 248 31.23 -22.42 -13.69
N THR A 249 32.52 -22.32 -13.99
CA THR A 249 33.33 -21.12 -13.71
C THR A 249 33.89 -20.44 -14.96
N ASP A 250 33.43 -20.84 -16.14
CA ASP A 250 33.87 -20.36 -17.44
C ASP A 250 32.71 -20.07 -18.42
N VAL A 251 31.57 -19.61 -17.87
CA VAL A 251 30.40 -19.20 -18.67
C VAL A 251 30.80 -18.14 -19.71
N PRO A 252 30.32 -18.26 -20.98
CA PRO A 252 30.67 -17.34 -22.06
C PRO A 252 29.92 -15.99 -21.94
N MET A 253 30.16 -15.28 -20.85
CA MET A 253 29.58 -13.96 -20.55
C MET A 253 30.60 -12.85 -20.77
N GLU A 254 30.13 -11.66 -21.15
CA GLU A 254 30.98 -10.46 -21.15
C GLU A 254 31.04 -9.91 -19.72
N PHE A 255 32.25 -9.87 -19.14
CA PHE A 255 32.46 -9.37 -17.79
C PHE A 255 33.90 -8.89 -17.62
N ARG A 256 34.05 -7.70 -17.04
CA ARG A 256 35.32 -7.16 -16.53
C ARG A 256 35.09 -6.62 -15.13
N PRO A 257 35.94 -6.87 -14.16
CA PRO A 257 35.76 -6.35 -12.80
C PRO A 257 35.60 -4.81 -12.75
N GLU A 258 36.36 -4.09 -13.61
CA GLU A 258 36.38 -2.63 -13.66
C GLU A 258 35.04 -2.01 -14.09
N ASP A 259 34.24 -2.73 -14.89
CA ASP A 259 32.93 -2.26 -15.38
C ASP A 259 31.90 -2.18 -14.24
N ASN A 260 32.20 -2.83 -13.11
CA ASN A 260 31.36 -2.95 -11.93
C ASN A 260 31.75 -1.99 -10.78
N LEU A 261 32.67 -1.07 -11.02
CA LEU A 261 33.04 -0.04 -10.04
C LEU A 261 31.79 0.74 -9.58
N ARG A 262 31.73 1.03 -8.30
CA ARG A 262 30.59 1.78 -7.73
C ARG A 262 30.48 3.15 -8.36
N ARG A 263 29.26 3.48 -8.77
CA ARG A 263 28.89 4.76 -9.41
C ARG A 263 27.85 5.48 -8.57
N PRO A 264 27.75 6.82 -8.69
CA PRO A 264 26.63 7.56 -8.11
C PRO A 264 25.28 6.99 -8.53
N PHE A 265 24.30 7.09 -7.66
CA PHE A 265 22.93 6.74 -7.98
C PHE A 265 22.37 7.67 -9.05
N LYS A 266 21.47 7.15 -9.89
CA LYS A 266 20.76 7.96 -10.85
C LYS A 266 19.66 8.77 -10.17
N PRO A 267 19.33 9.97 -10.65
CA PRO A 267 18.27 10.81 -10.07
C PRO A 267 16.92 10.10 -9.94
N GLU A 268 16.59 9.21 -10.90
CA GLU A 268 15.33 8.47 -10.92
C GLU A 268 15.10 7.57 -9.68
N LEU A 269 16.16 7.29 -8.90
CA LEU A 269 16.06 6.51 -7.68
C LEU A 269 15.17 7.19 -6.63
N TYR A 270 15.19 8.53 -6.56
CA TYR A 270 14.33 9.28 -5.66
C TYR A 270 12.85 9.02 -5.98
N ASP A 271 12.44 9.22 -7.23
CA ASP A 271 11.05 9.05 -7.65
C ASP A 271 10.59 7.59 -7.48
N LEU A 272 11.48 6.63 -7.75
CA LEU A 272 11.19 5.22 -7.57
C LEU A 272 10.99 4.85 -6.09
N PHE A 273 11.84 5.35 -5.19
CA PHE A 273 11.68 5.13 -3.74
C PHE A 273 10.47 5.84 -3.17
N LEU A 274 10.13 7.02 -3.69
CA LEU A 274 8.92 7.73 -3.31
C LEU A 274 7.67 6.90 -3.66
N LYS A 275 7.61 6.37 -4.88
CA LYS A 275 6.55 5.49 -5.37
C LYS A 275 6.42 4.18 -4.57
N LEU A 276 7.54 3.64 -4.11
CA LEU A 276 7.57 2.45 -3.26
C LEU A 276 7.30 2.74 -1.78
N GLU A 277 7.07 3.99 -1.42
CA GLU A 277 6.88 4.48 -0.04
C GLU A 277 8.10 4.20 0.87
N PHE A 278 9.31 4.24 0.31
CA PHE A 278 10.58 3.99 1.02
C PHE A 278 11.21 5.26 1.59
N SER A 279 10.41 6.08 2.28
CA SER A 279 10.83 7.38 2.85
C SER A 279 12.13 7.31 3.63
N LYS A 280 12.27 6.30 4.50
CA LYS A 280 13.50 6.10 5.30
C LYS A 280 14.75 5.82 4.46
N LEU A 281 14.60 5.26 3.26
CA LEU A 281 15.72 5.03 2.35
C LEU A 281 16.05 6.30 1.57
N ILE A 282 15.07 7.13 1.23
CA ILE A 282 15.30 8.47 0.65
C ILE A 282 16.18 9.29 1.59
N ASP A 283 15.76 9.40 2.87
CA ASP A 283 16.51 10.13 3.89
C ASP A 283 17.92 9.54 4.11
N LYS A 284 18.01 8.21 4.21
CA LYS A 284 19.29 7.51 4.47
C LYS A 284 20.32 7.70 3.36
N TYR A 285 19.85 7.74 2.10
CA TYR A 285 20.73 7.91 0.94
C TYR A 285 20.90 9.36 0.50
N ASN A 286 20.28 10.32 1.20
CA ASN A 286 20.26 11.75 0.84
C ASN A 286 19.88 11.95 -0.63
N LEU A 287 18.79 11.31 -1.06
CA LEU A 287 18.34 11.39 -2.45
C LEU A 287 17.57 12.69 -2.68
N SER A 288 17.82 13.32 -3.82
CA SER A 288 17.10 14.51 -4.29
C SER A 288 16.23 14.18 -5.49
N PRO A 289 15.12 14.93 -5.73
CA PRO A 289 14.24 14.73 -6.88
C PRO A 289 14.98 14.75 -8.22
N SER A 290 14.49 13.96 -9.17
CA SER A 290 15.04 13.90 -10.53
C SER A 290 14.64 15.11 -11.39
N ARG A 291 13.60 15.83 -10.99
CA ARG A 291 13.12 17.02 -11.71
C ARG A 291 14.05 18.21 -11.49
N PRO A 292 14.24 19.10 -12.49
CA PRO A 292 14.86 20.39 -12.24
C PRO A 292 14.08 21.12 -11.14
N ALA A 293 14.81 21.77 -10.23
CA ALA A 293 14.16 22.63 -9.24
C ALA A 293 13.41 23.78 -9.96
N GLU A 294 12.22 24.09 -9.48
CA GLU A 294 11.51 25.30 -9.89
C GLU A 294 12.33 26.52 -9.41
N GLU A 295 12.28 27.60 -10.16
CA GLU A 295 12.87 28.85 -9.71
C GLU A 295 12.07 29.40 -8.53
N LYS A 296 12.73 29.48 -7.37
CA LYS A 296 12.14 30.05 -6.18
C LYS A 296 12.07 31.55 -6.32
N PRO A 297 10.91 32.18 -6.13
CA PRO A 297 10.81 33.63 -6.13
C PRO A 297 11.78 34.24 -5.13
N SER A 298 12.60 35.19 -5.59
CA SER A 298 13.53 35.94 -4.73
C SER A 298 12.75 37.04 -4.03
N CYS A 299 12.40 36.85 -2.77
CA CYS A 299 11.66 37.81 -1.99
C CYS A 299 12.45 38.25 -0.72
N THR A 300 12.58 39.54 -0.48
CA THR A 300 13.15 40.07 0.75
C THR A 300 12.05 40.19 1.79
N VAL A 301 12.10 39.37 2.84
CA VAL A 301 11.09 39.34 3.90
C VAL A 301 11.53 40.20 5.07
N THR A 302 10.72 41.22 5.41
CA THR A 302 10.89 42.03 6.62
C THR A 302 10.01 41.47 7.75
N VAL A 303 10.58 41.22 8.92
CA VAL A 303 9.86 40.64 10.06
C VAL A 303 9.35 41.73 11.00
N GLU A 304 8.07 41.63 11.39
CA GLU A 304 7.44 42.52 12.36
C GLU A 304 6.74 41.72 13.48
N ARG A 305 7.05 42.07 14.73
CA ARG A 305 6.41 41.44 15.88
C ARG A 305 5.17 42.21 16.32
N ILE A 306 4.04 41.51 16.47
CA ILE A 306 2.76 42.08 16.90
C ILE A 306 2.60 41.86 18.40
N GLY A 307 2.90 42.89 19.20
CA GLY A 307 2.88 42.82 20.66
C GLY A 307 1.63 43.43 21.30
N ASP A 308 0.90 44.29 20.60
CA ASP A 308 -0.25 45.01 21.17
C ASP A 308 -1.39 45.18 20.17
N ARG A 309 -2.54 45.61 20.70
CA ARG A 309 -3.78 45.78 19.94
C ARG A 309 -3.65 46.84 18.82
N HIS A 310 -2.99 47.96 19.06
CA HIS A 310 -2.89 49.04 18.07
C HIS A 310 -2.11 48.56 16.84
N ARG A 311 -1.02 47.81 17.05
CA ARG A 311 -0.24 47.24 15.96
C ARG A 311 -1.03 46.15 15.21
N ALA A 312 -1.80 45.31 15.95
CA ALA A 312 -2.67 44.30 15.34
C ALA A 312 -3.75 44.91 14.44
N GLU A 313 -4.41 45.98 14.88
CA GLU A 313 -5.41 46.71 14.08
C GLU A 313 -4.80 47.32 12.79
N ALA A 314 -3.58 47.86 12.88
CA ALA A 314 -2.86 48.38 11.72
C ALA A 314 -2.51 47.26 10.71
N MET A 315 -2.09 46.07 11.19
CA MET A 315 -1.81 44.90 10.36
C MET A 315 -3.07 44.34 9.72
N LEU A 316 -4.15 44.19 10.48
CA LEU A 316 -5.44 43.76 9.96
C LEU A 316 -5.95 44.62 8.80
N ALA A 317 -5.72 45.93 8.88
CA ALA A 317 -6.06 46.85 7.80
C ALA A 317 -5.25 46.57 6.52
N GLN A 318 -3.95 46.21 6.65
CA GLN A 318 -3.11 45.84 5.53
C GLN A 318 -3.53 44.45 4.96
N TRP A 319 -3.78 43.46 5.81
CA TRP A 319 -4.18 42.12 5.38
C TRP A 319 -5.52 42.14 4.63
N ARG A 320 -6.46 43.00 4.98
CA ARG A 320 -7.72 43.17 4.24
C ARG A 320 -7.54 43.84 2.88
N GLN A 321 -6.43 44.54 2.66
CA GLN A 321 -6.11 45.17 1.38
C GLN A 321 -5.20 44.32 0.50
N ALA A 322 -4.47 43.38 1.09
CA ALA A 322 -3.65 42.43 0.36
C ALA A 322 -4.53 41.50 -0.48
N GLU A 323 -4.07 41.12 -1.65
CA GLU A 323 -4.76 40.11 -2.49
C GLU A 323 -4.90 38.78 -1.74
N THR A 324 -3.80 38.34 -1.12
CA THR A 324 -3.75 37.17 -0.24
C THR A 324 -2.75 37.37 0.88
N VAL A 325 -2.93 36.66 1.98
CA VAL A 325 -1.94 36.47 3.03
C VAL A 325 -1.63 34.99 3.22
N THR A 326 -0.36 34.69 3.39
CA THR A 326 0.06 33.31 3.70
C THR A 326 0.09 33.14 5.20
N VAL A 327 -0.56 32.11 5.71
CA VAL A 327 -0.62 31.79 7.15
C VAL A 327 -0.03 30.43 7.42
N TYR A 328 0.92 30.37 8.35
CA TYR A 328 1.38 29.12 8.93
C TYR A 328 1.31 29.20 10.45
N ALA A 329 0.67 28.23 11.09
CA ALA A 329 0.39 28.27 12.53
C ALA A 329 0.81 26.95 13.20
N LEU A 330 1.12 27.01 14.50
CA LEU A 330 1.17 25.80 15.32
C LEU A 330 -0.23 25.18 15.44
N PRO A 331 -0.35 23.84 15.64
CA PRO A 331 -1.65 23.17 15.71
C PRO A 331 -2.61 23.70 16.79
N ASP A 332 -2.10 24.27 17.89
CA ASP A 332 -2.89 24.87 18.97
C ASP A 332 -3.22 26.35 18.76
N LEU A 333 -2.80 26.91 17.62
CA LEU A 333 -2.97 28.33 17.26
C LEU A 333 -2.37 29.30 18.26
N SER A 334 -1.39 28.88 19.06
CA SER A 334 -0.70 29.75 20.04
C SER A 334 0.37 30.64 19.43
N VAL A 335 0.92 30.24 18.28
CA VAL A 335 1.95 30.93 17.52
C VAL A 335 1.65 30.86 16.04
N LEU A 336 1.71 31.98 15.33
CA LEU A 336 1.47 32.06 13.89
C LEU A 336 2.49 33.01 13.24
N SER A 337 2.82 32.73 11.98
CA SER A 337 3.43 33.65 11.04
C SER A 337 2.42 33.97 9.95
N VAL A 338 2.25 35.28 9.67
CA VAL A 338 1.39 35.78 8.60
C VAL A 338 2.25 36.58 7.64
N GLN A 339 2.39 36.13 6.40
CA GLN A 339 3.23 36.82 5.39
C GLN A 339 2.35 37.35 4.25
N TRP A 340 2.68 38.54 3.75
CA TRP A 340 2.02 39.12 2.58
C TRP A 340 2.98 39.99 1.79
N ASP A 341 2.74 40.12 0.51
CA ASP A 341 3.54 40.91 -0.40
C ASP A 341 3.22 42.41 -0.24
N THR A 342 4.24 43.22 -0.31
CA THR A 342 4.15 44.71 -0.17
C THR A 342 4.65 45.44 -1.41
N GLY A 343 5.14 44.73 -2.42
CA GLY A 343 5.66 45.24 -3.68
C GLY A 343 6.41 44.16 -4.44
N GLU A 344 6.96 44.47 -5.61
CA GLU A 344 7.81 43.55 -6.36
C GLU A 344 9.00 43.14 -5.48
N ASP A 345 9.19 41.83 -5.30
CA ASP A 345 10.27 41.19 -4.55
C ASP A 345 10.37 41.56 -3.05
N THR A 346 9.28 42.10 -2.45
CA THR A 346 9.26 42.45 -1.02
C THR A 346 8.02 41.93 -0.31
N ALA A 347 8.23 41.30 0.85
CA ALA A 347 7.15 40.85 1.72
C ALA A 347 7.38 41.23 3.18
N VAL A 348 6.32 41.27 3.96
CA VAL A 348 6.35 41.41 5.41
C VAL A 348 5.84 40.12 6.05
N ALA A 349 6.53 39.64 7.09
CA ALA A 349 6.09 38.50 7.93
C ALA A 349 5.76 39.03 9.33
N ALA A 350 4.53 38.89 9.78
CA ALA A 350 4.10 39.22 11.11
C ALA A 350 4.26 38.03 12.06
N GLU A 351 4.93 38.24 13.19
CA GLU A 351 5.02 37.33 14.33
C GLU A 351 3.86 37.51 15.29
N LEU A 352 3.06 36.53 15.50
CA LEU A 352 1.92 36.47 16.41
C LEU A 352 2.12 35.37 17.45
N GLN A 353 2.16 35.73 18.73
CA GLN A 353 2.32 34.79 19.84
C GLN A 353 1.37 35.12 20.98
N LYS A 354 0.52 34.19 21.36
CA LYS A 354 -0.51 34.33 22.39
C LYS A 354 0.05 34.89 23.71
N ASP A 355 1.14 34.30 24.20
CA ASP A 355 1.72 34.60 25.51
C ASP A 355 2.41 36.00 25.59
N THR A 356 2.70 36.62 24.46
CA THR A 356 3.36 37.93 24.39
C THR A 356 2.46 39.06 23.85
N TYR A 357 1.24 38.70 23.39
CA TYR A 357 0.29 39.66 22.84
C TYR A 357 -0.52 40.33 23.96
N ALA A 358 -0.39 41.67 24.07
CA ALA A 358 -1.11 42.46 25.06
C ALA A 358 -2.47 42.97 24.54
N GLY A 359 -3.34 42.02 24.17
CA GLY A 359 -4.68 42.28 23.67
C GLY A 359 -5.57 41.05 23.75
N ASP A 360 -6.78 41.13 23.17
CA ASP A 360 -7.67 39.99 23.07
C ASP A 360 -7.21 39.07 21.91
N TRP A 361 -6.60 37.94 22.25
CA TRP A 361 -6.09 36.96 21.28
C TRP A 361 -7.21 36.35 20.43
N HIS A 362 -8.35 36.02 21.05
CA HIS A 362 -9.48 35.45 20.34
C HIS A 362 -10.08 36.44 19.33
N ALA A 363 -10.22 37.71 19.72
CA ALA A 363 -10.69 38.76 18.80
C ALA A 363 -9.71 38.99 17.63
N LEU A 364 -8.39 38.92 17.86
CA LEU A 364 -7.39 39.04 16.81
C LEU A 364 -7.50 37.87 15.80
N LEU A 365 -7.56 36.61 16.30
CA LEU A 365 -7.73 35.46 15.44
C LEU A 365 -9.08 35.48 14.69
N ALA A 366 -10.17 35.88 15.38
CA ALA A 366 -11.49 35.99 14.73
C ALA A 366 -11.46 37.00 13.56
N ALA A 367 -10.71 38.11 13.70
CA ALA A 367 -10.56 39.08 12.62
C ALA A 367 -9.67 38.56 11.47
N LEU A 368 -8.58 37.85 11.79
CA LEU A 368 -7.70 37.25 10.77
C LEU A 368 -8.40 36.17 9.96
N PHE A 369 -9.16 35.28 10.64
CA PHE A 369 -9.82 34.14 9.99
C PHE A 369 -11.26 34.44 9.52
N SER A 370 -11.64 35.74 9.48
CA SER A 370 -12.89 36.20 8.86
C SER A 370 -12.85 36.15 7.33
N ALA A 371 -14.01 36.30 6.70
CA ALA A 371 -14.13 36.37 5.23
C ALA A 371 -13.43 37.60 4.62
N ASP A 372 -13.15 38.66 5.43
CA ASP A 372 -12.55 39.89 4.95
C ASP A 372 -11.04 39.79 4.61
N VAL A 373 -10.40 38.68 4.98
CA VAL A 373 -8.99 38.40 4.71
C VAL A 373 -8.89 37.13 3.85
N CYS A 374 -8.27 37.19 2.68
CA CYS A 374 -8.01 36.03 1.82
C CYS A 374 -6.73 35.34 2.27
N LYS A 375 -6.82 34.05 2.63
CA LYS A 375 -5.72 33.27 3.21
C LYS A 375 -5.29 32.10 2.35
N VAL A 376 -3.98 31.93 2.26
CA VAL A 376 -3.30 30.74 1.71
C VAL A 376 -2.65 30.00 2.87
N SER A 377 -2.79 28.68 2.89
CA SER A 377 -2.14 27.86 3.93
C SER A 377 -1.82 26.46 3.42
N HIS A 378 -1.37 25.61 4.34
CA HIS A 378 -1.06 24.20 4.12
C HIS A 378 -1.88 23.36 5.09
N ASN A 379 -2.54 22.28 4.63
CA ASN A 379 -3.47 21.47 5.41
C ASN A 379 -4.62 22.31 6.02
N VAL A 380 -5.31 23.04 5.17
CA VAL A 380 -6.37 24.01 5.56
C VAL A 380 -7.47 23.34 6.38
N LYS A 381 -7.86 22.11 6.07
CA LYS A 381 -8.88 21.36 6.83
C LYS A 381 -8.50 21.24 8.32
N ASP A 382 -7.26 20.89 8.61
CA ASP A 382 -6.80 20.69 9.99
C ASP A 382 -6.73 22.02 10.74
N MET A 383 -6.32 23.09 10.06
CA MET A 383 -6.35 24.46 10.62
C MET A 383 -7.80 24.89 10.89
N MET A 384 -8.73 24.67 9.97
CA MET A 384 -10.16 24.95 10.17
C MET A 384 -10.73 24.16 11.36
N ARG A 385 -10.31 22.92 11.52
CA ARG A 385 -10.71 22.10 12.68
C ARG A 385 -10.22 22.71 13.99
N ALA A 386 -8.94 23.14 14.07
CA ALA A 386 -8.39 23.79 15.26
C ALA A 386 -9.08 25.13 15.57
N LEU A 387 -9.45 25.89 14.56
CA LEU A 387 -10.23 27.13 14.69
C LEU A 387 -11.63 26.86 15.27
N LEU A 388 -12.34 25.84 14.74
CA LEU A 388 -13.66 25.47 15.22
C LEU A 388 -13.66 24.94 16.66
N GLU A 389 -12.56 24.35 17.12
CA GLU A 389 -12.40 23.91 18.52
C GLU A 389 -12.31 25.08 19.48
N GLN A 390 -11.90 26.26 18.98
CA GLN A 390 -11.83 27.52 19.74
C GLN A 390 -13.01 28.46 19.42
N ASP A 391 -14.07 27.97 18.77
CA ASP A 391 -15.24 28.73 18.33
C ASP A 391 -14.87 29.96 17.46
N LEU A 392 -13.83 29.82 16.61
CA LEU A 392 -13.36 30.85 15.69
C LEU A 392 -13.95 30.65 14.28
N PRO A 393 -14.08 31.72 13.46
CA PRO A 393 -14.46 31.63 12.07
C PRO A 393 -13.43 30.87 11.23
N ILE A 394 -13.90 30.26 10.14
CA ILE A 394 -13.08 29.45 9.21
C ILE A 394 -13.20 29.93 7.76
N ASP A 395 -13.49 31.21 7.58
CA ASP A 395 -13.77 31.77 6.27
C ASP A 395 -12.51 32.34 5.60
N GLY A 396 -12.60 32.69 4.32
CA GLY A 396 -11.55 33.39 3.58
C GLY A 396 -10.31 32.55 3.20
N PHE A 397 -10.32 31.24 3.36
CA PHE A 397 -9.27 30.41 2.79
C PHE A 397 -9.47 30.23 1.29
N VAL A 398 -8.46 30.63 0.50
CA VAL A 398 -8.51 30.61 -0.96
C VAL A 398 -7.60 29.54 -1.58
N PHE A 399 -6.63 29.03 -0.83
CA PHE A 399 -5.72 28.00 -1.32
C PHE A 399 -5.14 27.11 -0.20
N ASP A 400 -5.01 25.81 -0.51
CA ASP A 400 -4.33 24.78 0.29
C ASP A 400 -3.25 24.11 -0.57
N THR A 401 -1.99 24.29 -0.21
CA THR A 401 -0.86 23.76 -0.98
C THR A 401 -0.78 22.23 -0.94
N ALA A 402 -1.25 21.57 0.14
CA ALA A 402 -1.26 20.11 0.23
C ALA A 402 -2.30 19.51 -0.72
N LEU A 403 -3.51 20.06 -0.78
CA LEU A 403 -4.56 19.60 -1.71
C LEU A 403 -4.19 19.82 -3.17
N ALA A 404 -3.60 20.98 -3.49
CA ALA A 404 -3.14 21.29 -4.84
C ALA A 404 -2.08 20.28 -5.30
N ALA A 405 -1.09 20.02 -4.45
CA ALA A 405 -0.05 19.05 -4.74
C ALA A 405 -0.60 17.61 -4.89
N TYR A 406 -1.59 17.24 -4.05
CA TYR A 406 -2.27 15.95 -4.17
C TYR A 406 -3.02 15.80 -5.50
N LEU A 407 -3.72 16.81 -5.96
CA LEU A 407 -4.39 16.76 -7.27
C LEU A 407 -3.39 16.62 -8.43
N LEU A 408 -2.24 17.28 -8.32
CA LEU A 408 -1.19 17.21 -9.35
C LEU A 408 -0.51 15.85 -9.42
N ASP A 409 -0.36 15.15 -8.30
CA ASP A 409 0.18 13.80 -8.20
C ASP A 409 -0.44 13.05 -6.99
N ALA A 410 -1.54 12.34 -7.23
CA ALA A 410 -2.24 11.57 -6.20
C ALA A 410 -1.44 10.34 -5.67
N THR A 411 -0.28 10.05 -6.26
CA THR A 411 0.55 8.89 -5.94
C THR A 411 1.85 9.24 -5.20
N ALA A 412 2.10 10.51 -4.90
CA ALA A 412 3.33 10.99 -4.27
C ALA A 412 3.57 10.45 -2.83
N GLY A 413 2.58 9.82 -2.21
CA GLY A 413 2.70 9.11 -0.92
C GLY A 413 2.74 10.02 0.32
N SER A 414 3.19 11.26 0.22
CA SER A 414 3.14 12.28 1.28
C SER A 414 3.10 13.68 0.68
N TYR A 415 2.31 14.54 1.31
CA TYR A 415 2.13 15.96 0.94
C TYR A 415 2.55 16.88 2.08
N ASP A 416 3.37 16.40 3.02
CA ASP A 416 3.96 17.22 4.08
C ASP A 416 4.81 18.35 3.48
N LEU A 417 4.70 19.54 4.05
CA LEU A 417 5.34 20.73 3.51
C LEU A 417 6.85 20.59 3.27
N PRO A 418 7.65 19.99 4.18
CA PRO A 418 9.07 19.75 3.91
C PRO A 418 9.33 18.89 2.67
N ARG A 419 8.51 17.87 2.44
CA ARG A 419 8.64 16.99 1.25
C ARG A 419 8.23 17.69 -0.02
N LEU A 420 7.16 18.45 0.02
CA LEU A 420 6.74 19.26 -1.13
C LEU A 420 7.82 20.30 -1.47
N PHE A 421 8.42 20.95 -0.48
CA PHE A 421 9.45 21.93 -0.71
C PHE A 421 10.68 21.32 -1.36
N VAL A 422 11.13 20.15 -0.90
CA VAL A 422 12.18 19.39 -1.57
C VAL A 422 11.76 18.97 -2.98
N ALA A 423 10.54 18.49 -3.17
CA ALA A 423 10.06 17.99 -4.47
C ALA A 423 9.98 19.08 -5.55
N TYR A 424 9.67 20.33 -5.18
CA TYR A 424 9.54 21.43 -6.12
C TYR A 424 10.81 22.29 -6.24
N PHE A 425 11.48 22.56 -5.12
CA PHE A 425 12.61 23.52 -5.08
C PHE A 425 13.96 22.87 -4.81
N ASN A 426 14.00 21.58 -4.49
CA ASN A 426 15.23 20.85 -4.11
C ASN A 426 15.98 21.48 -2.91
N GLU A 427 15.24 22.12 -2.00
CA GLU A 427 15.73 22.72 -0.77
C GLU A 427 15.08 22.05 0.46
N GLU A 428 15.82 21.94 1.55
CA GLU A 428 15.30 21.42 2.82
C GLU A 428 14.77 22.53 3.71
N LEU A 429 13.65 22.29 4.38
CA LEU A 429 13.14 23.13 5.45
C LEU A 429 13.78 22.76 6.81
N PRO A 430 13.81 23.71 7.78
CA PRO A 430 14.20 23.40 9.15
C PRO A 430 13.42 22.23 9.73
N LYS A 431 14.05 21.48 10.64
CA LYS A 431 13.40 20.29 11.24
C LYS A 431 12.13 20.66 11.98
N PRO A 432 11.05 19.85 11.90
CA PRO A 432 9.77 20.10 12.59
C PRO A 432 9.90 20.27 14.11
N ALA A 433 10.92 19.69 14.74
CA ALA A 433 11.18 19.87 16.18
C ALA A 433 11.36 21.34 16.61
N HIS A 434 11.74 22.24 15.71
CA HIS A 434 11.79 23.67 15.99
C HIS A 434 10.40 24.35 16.02
N LEU A 435 9.35 23.64 15.58
CA LEU A 435 7.95 24.10 15.56
C LEU A 435 7.14 23.55 16.73
N GLU A 436 7.76 22.97 17.74
CA GLU A 436 7.09 22.60 18.97
C GLU A 436 6.85 23.82 19.86
N ARG A 437 5.74 23.84 20.59
CA ARG A 437 5.36 24.98 21.44
C ARG A 437 6.45 25.39 22.42
N ASP A 438 7.16 24.42 23.00
CA ASP A 438 8.21 24.67 23.99
C ASP A 438 9.42 25.40 23.41
N ALA A 439 9.64 25.34 22.09
CA ALA A 439 10.69 26.09 21.41
C ALA A 439 10.44 27.60 21.43
N PHE A 440 9.18 28.05 21.51
CA PHE A 440 8.76 29.44 21.62
C PHE A 440 8.65 29.93 23.06
N ALA A 441 8.86 29.08 24.05
CA ALA A 441 8.87 29.44 25.46
C ALA A 441 10.14 30.29 25.83
N PRO A 442 10.14 31.08 26.93
CA PRO A 442 11.27 31.90 27.33
C PRO A 442 12.59 31.13 27.55
N LEU A 443 12.54 29.83 27.80
CA LEU A 443 13.71 28.96 27.98
C LEU A 443 14.07 28.20 26.71
N GLY A 444 13.29 28.34 25.63
CA GLY A 444 13.54 27.69 24.34
C GLY A 444 14.48 28.51 23.45
N ASP A 445 14.90 27.89 22.33
CA ASP A 445 15.62 28.63 21.29
C ASP A 445 14.61 29.37 20.39
N THR A 446 14.07 30.47 20.90
CA THR A 446 13.03 31.25 20.24
C THR A 446 13.49 31.82 18.89
N ALA A 447 14.78 32.12 18.73
CA ALA A 447 15.30 32.62 17.46
C ALA A 447 15.27 31.57 16.37
N ALA A 448 15.71 30.37 16.67
CA ALA A 448 15.64 29.24 15.73
C ALA A 448 14.19 28.84 15.44
N ALA A 449 13.31 28.85 16.45
CA ALA A 449 11.89 28.54 16.28
C ALA A 449 11.17 29.52 15.33
N TRP A 450 11.39 30.84 15.51
CA TRP A 450 10.83 31.88 14.63
C TRP A 450 11.41 31.77 13.21
N ALA A 451 12.73 31.59 13.08
CA ALA A 451 13.35 31.37 11.77
C ALA A 451 12.76 30.15 11.04
N ALA A 452 12.51 29.07 11.78
CA ALA A 452 11.86 27.89 11.22
C ALA A 452 10.42 28.21 10.80
N LEU A 453 9.62 28.86 11.64
CA LEU A 453 8.23 29.21 11.34
C LEU A 453 8.13 30.11 10.10
N HIS A 454 9.00 31.10 9.97
CA HIS A 454 9.07 31.96 8.78
C HIS A 454 9.47 31.16 7.53
N SER A 455 10.43 30.23 7.65
CA SER A 455 10.81 29.37 6.53
C SER A 455 9.62 28.51 6.04
N TYR A 456 8.81 27.98 6.96
CA TYR A 456 7.60 27.23 6.61
C TYR A 456 6.53 28.11 5.99
N CYS A 457 6.30 29.31 6.53
CA CYS A 457 5.37 30.27 5.95
C CYS A 457 5.79 30.69 4.54
N SER A 458 7.06 31.03 4.33
CA SER A 458 7.63 31.38 3.02
C SER A 458 7.59 30.19 2.03
N ALA A 459 7.71 28.96 2.52
CA ALA A 459 7.57 27.77 1.67
C ALA A 459 6.14 27.61 1.15
N VAL A 460 5.12 27.90 1.98
CA VAL A 460 3.73 27.92 1.54
C VAL A 460 3.50 29.00 0.48
N ALA A 461 4.06 30.22 0.69
CA ALA A 461 3.99 31.30 -0.29
C ALA A 461 4.61 30.90 -1.63
N ALA A 462 5.85 30.37 -1.63
CA ALA A 462 6.54 29.95 -2.82
C ALA A 462 5.80 28.82 -3.58
N LEU A 463 5.16 27.90 -2.86
CA LEU A 463 4.31 26.86 -3.49
C LEU A 463 3.04 27.48 -4.10
N TYR A 464 2.46 28.50 -3.45
CA TYR A 464 1.30 29.20 -3.99
C TYR A 464 1.61 29.94 -5.29
N ASP A 465 2.83 30.44 -5.47
CA ASP A 465 3.25 31.11 -6.72
C ASP A 465 3.25 30.19 -7.94
N ILE A 466 3.40 28.87 -7.74
CA ILE A 466 3.56 27.90 -8.85
C ILE A 466 2.40 26.91 -8.99
N LEU A 467 1.77 26.47 -7.90
CA LEU A 467 0.77 25.39 -7.94
C LEU A 467 -0.52 25.77 -8.68
N PRO A 468 -1.06 27.01 -8.60
CA PRO A 468 -2.26 27.39 -9.34
C PRO A 468 -2.09 27.27 -10.86
N GLU A 469 -0.92 27.67 -11.40
CA GLU A 469 -0.64 27.51 -12.83
C GLU A 469 -0.59 26.05 -13.22
N LYS A 470 0.06 25.21 -12.44
CA LYS A 470 0.14 23.75 -12.70
C LYS A 470 -1.23 23.08 -12.66
N LEU A 471 -2.15 23.52 -11.79
CA LEU A 471 -3.54 23.04 -11.79
C LEU A 471 -4.26 23.47 -13.08
N ARG A 472 -4.03 24.70 -13.55
CA ARG A 472 -4.60 25.21 -14.80
C ARG A 472 -4.10 24.45 -16.03
N GLU A 473 -2.79 24.19 -16.10
CA GLU A 473 -2.19 23.38 -17.17
C GLU A 473 -2.76 21.98 -17.30
N LYS A 474 -3.31 21.43 -16.19
CA LYS A 474 -3.94 20.10 -16.15
C LYS A 474 -5.47 20.15 -16.12
N ASP A 475 -6.11 21.29 -16.36
CA ASP A 475 -7.56 21.51 -16.36
C ASP A 475 -8.25 21.11 -15.02
N MET A 476 -7.52 21.22 -13.88
CA MET A 476 -8.04 20.83 -12.56
C MET A 476 -8.48 22.01 -11.68
N THR A 477 -8.42 23.24 -12.16
CA THR A 477 -8.76 24.45 -11.36
C THR A 477 -10.22 24.40 -10.90
N GLU A 478 -11.16 24.07 -11.77
CA GLU A 478 -12.59 23.98 -11.41
C GLU A 478 -12.83 22.91 -10.33
N LEU A 479 -12.24 21.73 -10.46
CA LEU A 479 -12.32 20.67 -9.45
C LEU A 479 -11.76 21.15 -8.11
N TYR A 480 -10.63 21.87 -8.13
CA TYR A 480 -9.99 22.38 -6.93
C TYR A 480 -10.87 23.41 -6.21
N GLU A 481 -11.36 24.41 -6.95
CA GLU A 481 -12.10 25.56 -6.41
C GLU A 481 -13.54 25.22 -6.03
N THR A 482 -14.20 24.31 -6.76
CA THR A 482 -15.62 24.00 -6.54
C THR A 482 -15.87 22.78 -5.66
N VAL A 483 -14.89 21.87 -5.56
CA VAL A 483 -15.05 20.60 -4.83
C VAL A 483 -14.04 20.49 -3.68
N GLU A 484 -12.74 20.46 -3.98
CA GLU A 484 -11.74 20.05 -2.96
C GLU A 484 -11.55 21.10 -1.86
N LEU A 485 -11.35 22.35 -2.22
CA LEU A 485 -11.15 23.41 -1.23
C LEU A 485 -12.40 23.69 -0.38
N PRO A 486 -13.62 23.85 -0.95
CA PRO A 486 -14.84 24.01 -0.15
C PRO A 486 -15.12 22.82 0.77
N LEU A 487 -14.75 21.61 0.36
CA LEU A 487 -14.93 20.41 1.16
C LEU A 487 -14.14 20.46 2.47
N CYS A 488 -13.00 21.17 2.55
CA CYS A 488 -12.26 21.33 3.81
C CYS A 488 -13.13 21.85 4.95
N ALA A 489 -13.95 22.87 4.69
CA ALA A 489 -14.86 23.45 5.68
C ALA A 489 -15.98 22.48 6.09
N VAL A 490 -16.51 21.71 5.12
CA VAL A 490 -17.54 20.70 5.39
C VAL A 490 -16.98 19.62 6.32
N LEU A 491 -15.81 19.05 5.96
CA LEU A 491 -15.18 18.01 6.75
C LEU A 491 -14.75 18.48 8.12
N ALA A 492 -14.16 19.67 8.25
CA ALA A 492 -13.80 20.24 9.54
C ALA A 492 -15.01 20.38 10.47
N ARG A 493 -16.16 20.81 9.94
CA ARG A 493 -17.42 20.87 10.69
C ARG A 493 -17.93 19.48 11.06
N MET A 494 -17.89 18.51 10.15
CA MET A 494 -18.27 17.11 10.44
C MET A 494 -17.42 16.50 11.56
N GLU A 495 -16.11 16.69 11.49
CA GLU A 495 -15.17 16.23 12.52
C GLU A 495 -15.44 16.90 13.87
N ARG A 496 -15.76 18.20 13.89
CA ARG A 496 -16.11 18.92 15.13
C ARG A 496 -17.45 18.46 15.72
N ARG A 497 -18.43 18.16 14.89
CA ARG A 497 -19.76 17.65 15.28
C ARG A 497 -19.67 16.25 15.85
N GLY A 498 -18.99 15.32 15.19
CA GLY A 498 -18.92 13.93 15.55
C GLY A 498 -20.23 13.18 15.45
N PHE A 499 -20.23 11.88 15.73
CA PHE A 499 -21.40 11.00 15.70
C PHE A 499 -21.72 10.49 17.11
N LEU A 500 -22.95 10.67 17.58
CA LEU A 500 -23.39 10.23 18.90
C LEU A 500 -23.47 8.70 18.96
N VAL A 501 -22.97 8.11 20.05
CA VAL A 501 -22.94 6.67 20.26
C VAL A 501 -23.55 6.31 21.60
N ASP A 502 -24.42 5.32 21.63
CA ASP A 502 -24.89 4.68 22.87
C ASP A 502 -23.75 3.78 23.43
N GLY A 503 -22.91 4.38 24.27
CA GLY A 503 -21.79 3.68 24.90
C GLY A 503 -22.26 2.52 25.81
N THR A 504 -23.46 2.60 26.41
CA THR A 504 -24.01 1.53 27.24
C THR A 504 -24.39 0.31 26.41
N ALA A 505 -25.08 0.54 25.27
CA ALA A 505 -25.42 -0.53 24.33
C ALA A 505 -24.16 -1.14 23.71
N LEU A 506 -23.14 -0.32 23.40
CA LEU A 506 -21.87 -0.77 22.84
C LEU A 506 -21.07 -1.64 23.86
N ALA A 507 -21.07 -1.26 25.13
CA ALA A 507 -20.45 -2.06 26.20
C ALA A 507 -21.17 -3.41 26.38
N ALA A 508 -22.50 -3.41 26.43
CA ALA A 508 -23.29 -4.63 26.52
C ALA A 508 -23.08 -5.57 25.31
N PHE A 509 -22.93 -4.99 24.11
CA PHE A 509 -22.56 -5.76 22.92
C PHE A 509 -21.16 -6.39 23.05
N GLY A 510 -20.20 -5.66 23.62
CA GLY A 510 -18.85 -6.19 23.90
C GLY A 510 -18.87 -7.37 24.85
N GLU A 511 -19.74 -7.32 25.88
CA GLU A 511 -19.95 -8.42 26.84
C GLU A 511 -20.60 -9.64 26.17
N ASP A 512 -21.67 -9.45 25.37
CA ASP A 512 -22.31 -10.52 24.57
C ASP A 512 -21.29 -11.21 23.63
N MET A 513 -20.43 -10.44 23.00
CA MET A 513 -19.36 -11.01 22.17
C MET A 513 -18.33 -11.78 23.00
N ALA A 514 -17.98 -11.31 24.20
CA ALA A 514 -17.04 -11.99 25.08
C ALA A 514 -17.56 -13.36 25.55
N GLU A 515 -18.84 -13.46 25.87
CA GLU A 515 -19.49 -14.74 26.21
C GLU A 515 -19.46 -15.72 25.06
N LYS A 516 -19.87 -15.28 23.86
CA LYS A 516 -19.84 -16.09 22.62
C LYS A 516 -18.44 -16.54 22.22
N ILE A 517 -17.45 -15.67 22.37
CA ILE A 517 -16.04 -16.01 22.15
C ILE A 517 -15.61 -17.12 23.10
N LYS A 518 -15.96 -17.01 24.39
CA LYS A 518 -15.62 -18.03 25.42
C LYS A 518 -16.26 -19.39 25.11
N GLU A 519 -17.53 -19.41 24.68
CA GLU A 519 -18.21 -20.65 24.28
C GLU A 519 -17.53 -21.28 23.04
N LEU A 520 -17.19 -20.48 22.06
CA LEU A 520 -16.48 -20.95 20.86
C LEU A 520 -15.07 -21.46 21.19
N GLU A 521 -14.35 -20.78 22.09
CA GLU A 521 -13.03 -21.24 22.56
C GLU A 521 -13.12 -22.65 23.16
N GLN A 522 -14.13 -22.88 24.04
CA GLN A 522 -14.31 -24.16 24.63
C GLN A 522 -14.62 -25.25 23.59
N ARG A 523 -15.54 -24.98 22.67
CA ARG A 523 -15.89 -25.93 21.58
C ARG A 523 -14.68 -26.22 20.67
N ILE A 524 -13.88 -25.20 20.33
CA ILE A 524 -12.67 -25.35 19.55
C ILE A 524 -11.65 -26.21 20.28
N TYR A 525 -11.41 -25.99 21.57
CA TYR A 525 -10.47 -26.79 22.35
C TYR A 525 -10.95 -28.24 22.53
N GLU A 526 -12.24 -28.45 22.75
CA GLU A 526 -12.82 -29.81 22.81
C GLU A 526 -12.66 -30.55 21.46
N ALA A 527 -12.95 -29.88 20.35
CA ALA A 527 -12.79 -30.46 19.03
C ALA A 527 -11.31 -30.71 18.64
N ALA A 528 -10.39 -29.86 19.11
CA ALA A 528 -8.95 -30.01 18.91
C ALA A 528 -8.30 -31.02 19.87
N GLY A 529 -8.96 -31.36 20.99
CA GLY A 529 -8.42 -32.19 22.06
C GLY A 529 -7.35 -31.52 22.94
N GLU A 530 -7.08 -30.24 22.72
CA GLU A 530 -6.08 -29.48 23.50
C GLU A 530 -6.35 -27.97 23.49
N LYS A 531 -5.77 -27.26 24.46
CA LYS A 531 -5.77 -25.79 24.47
C LYS A 531 -4.58 -25.24 23.68
N PHE A 532 -4.84 -24.28 22.83
CA PHE A 532 -3.83 -23.57 22.03
C PHE A 532 -4.27 -22.12 21.78
N ASN A 533 -3.36 -21.28 21.27
CA ASN A 533 -3.72 -19.91 20.90
C ASN A 533 -4.37 -19.88 19.51
N ILE A 534 -5.70 -19.74 19.46
CA ILE A 534 -6.51 -19.71 18.22
C ILE A 534 -6.12 -18.52 17.33
N ASN A 535 -5.65 -17.42 17.93
CA ASN A 535 -5.17 -16.24 17.19
C ASN A 535 -3.73 -16.41 16.66
N SER A 536 -3.03 -17.50 16.99
CA SER A 536 -1.71 -17.81 16.42
C SER A 536 -1.87 -18.62 15.14
N PRO A 537 -1.60 -18.06 13.95
CA PRO A 537 -1.70 -18.81 12.69
C PRO A 537 -0.86 -20.09 12.69
N LYS A 538 0.29 -20.06 13.39
CA LYS A 538 1.20 -21.21 13.49
C LYS A 538 0.57 -22.35 14.29
N GLN A 539 0.06 -22.06 15.50
CA GLN A 539 -0.54 -23.08 16.37
C GLN A 539 -1.83 -23.62 15.74
N LEU A 540 -2.65 -22.74 15.20
CA LEU A 540 -3.87 -23.12 14.50
C LEU A 540 -3.57 -24.01 13.27
N GLY A 541 -2.55 -23.64 12.48
CA GLY A 541 -2.14 -24.45 11.32
C GLY A 541 -1.64 -25.84 11.72
N THR A 542 -0.89 -25.96 12.84
CA THR A 542 -0.47 -27.25 13.38
C THR A 542 -1.66 -28.09 13.81
N VAL A 543 -2.63 -27.52 14.50
CA VAL A 543 -3.84 -28.24 14.93
C VAL A 543 -4.65 -28.73 13.73
N LEU A 544 -5.02 -27.85 12.81
CA LEU A 544 -5.90 -28.19 11.70
C LEU A 544 -5.25 -29.13 10.69
N PHE A 545 -4.00 -28.88 10.30
CA PHE A 545 -3.38 -29.56 9.14
C PHE A 545 -2.43 -30.69 9.53
N GLU A 546 -1.77 -30.61 10.69
CA GLU A 546 -0.83 -31.66 11.11
C GLU A 546 -1.49 -32.70 12.02
N LYS A 547 -2.32 -32.26 12.99
CA LYS A 547 -2.99 -33.16 13.94
C LYS A 547 -4.34 -33.68 13.42
N MET A 548 -5.20 -32.78 12.96
CA MET A 548 -6.52 -33.17 12.43
C MET A 548 -6.46 -33.61 10.96
N LYS A 549 -5.32 -33.42 10.26
CA LYS A 549 -5.08 -33.84 8.87
C LYS A 549 -6.10 -33.33 7.86
N LEU A 550 -6.62 -32.13 8.09
CA LEU A 550 -7.49 -31.50 7.11
C LEU A 550 -6.72 -31.16 5.83
N PRO A 551 -7.41 -31.12 4.67
CA PRO A 551 -6.78 -30.70 3.43
C PRO A 551 -6.16 -29.32 3.60
N HIS A 552 -4.90 -29.19 3.23
CA HIS A 552 -4.15 -27.96 3.39
C HIS A 552 -3.84 -27.31 2.04
N GLY A 553 -3.82 -26.00 2.02
CA GLY A 553 -3.28 -25.22 0.91
C GLY A 553 -1.75 -25.12 0.98
N LYS A 554 -1.19 -24.05 0.44
CA LYS A 554 0.27 -23.79 0.48
C LYS A 554 0.78 -23.67 1.91
N LYS A 555 1.89 -24.34 2.21
CA LYS A 555 2.62 -24.17 3.46
C LYS A 555 3.38 -22.85 3.38
N THR A 556 3.13 -21.94 4.30
CA THR A 556 3.90 -20.71 4.47
C THR A 556 5.13 -20.97 5.33
N LYS A 557 6.08 -20.02 5.36
CA LYS A 557 7.30 -20.16 6.18
C LYS A 557 7.04 -20.24 7.70
N THR A 558 5.93 -19.66 8.14
CA THR A 558 5.48 -19.68 9.54
C THR A 558 4.55 -20.85 9.87
N GLY A 559 4.26 -21.71 8.90
CA GLY A 559 3.33 -22.83 9.01
C GLY A 559 2.30 -22.82 7.87
N TRP A 560 1.22 -23.56 8.05
CA TRP A 560 0.12 -23.59 7.10
C TRP A 560 -0.66 -22.27 7.09
N SER A 561 -1.06 -21.81 5.91
CA SER A 561 -1.94 -20.63 5.82
C SER A 561 -3.29 -20.91 6.47
N THR A 562 -3.70 -20.06 7.38
CA THR A 562 -5.01 -20.09 8.05
C THR A 562 -5.80 -18.80 7.78
N ASN A 563 -5.57 -18.18 6.61
CA ASN A 563 -6.35 -17.01 6.20
C ASN A 563 -7.83 -17.37 5.98
N ALA A 564 -8.69 -16.36 5.91
CA ALA A 564 -10.12 -16.56 5.77
C ALA A 564 -10.48 -17.41 4.55
N ASP A 565 -9.84 -17.16 3.39
CA ASP A 565 -10.11 -17.87 2.13
C ASP A 565 -9.78 -19.37 2.22
N VAL A 566 -8.69 -19.71 2.92
CA VAL A 566 -8.33 -21.13 3.13
C VAL A 566 -9.33 -21.79 4.07
N LEU A 567 -9.71 -21.12 5.15
CA LEU A 567 -10.66 -21.68 6.13
C LEU A 567 -12.07 -21.76 5.56
N GLU A 568 -12.53 -20.80 4.76
CA GLU A 568 -13.85 -20.85 4.11
C GLU A 568 -14.00 -22.08 3.18
N LYS A 569 -12.96 -22.44 2.44
CA LYS A 569 -12.95 -23.66 1.61
C LYS A 569 -13.08 -24.94 2.43
N LEU A 570 -12.68 -24.91 3.71
CA LEU A 570 -12.74 -26.06 4.63
C LEU A 570 -13.95 -26.03 5.54
N ARG A 571 -14.76 -24.98 5.50
CA ARG A 571 -15.89 -24.73 6.41
C ARG A 571 -16.86 -25.91 6.52
N TRP A 572 -17.14 -26.57 5.40
CA TRP A 572 -18.07 -27.71 5.32
C TRP A 572 -17.42 -29.07 5.54
N GLN A 573 -16.10 -29.13 5.68
CA GLN A 573 -15.36 -30.37 5.85
C GLN A 573 -15.12 -30.71 7.32
N ALA A 574 -15.09 -29.71 8.19
CA ALA A 574 -14.88 -29.92 9.63
C ALA A 574 -15.60 -28.83 10.45
N PRO A 575 -16.47 -29.19 11.42
CA PRO A 575 -17.19 -28.23 12.26
C PRO A 575 -16.29 -27.23 12.98
N ILE A 576 -15.09 -27.64 13.44
CA ILE A 576 -14.12 -26.78 14.10
C ILE A 576 -13.73 -25.58 13.24
N VAL A 577 -13.69 -25.72 11.91
CA VAL A 577 -13.34 -24.62 11.01
C VAL A 577 -14.42 -23.55 10.98
N ALA A 578 -15.68 -23.94 10.99
CA ALA A 578 -16.82 -23.02 11.12
C ALA A 578 -16.76 -22.24 12.46
N ASP A 579 -16.46 -22.94 13.56
CA ASP A 579 -16.29 -22.33 14.88
C ASP A 579 -15.11 -21.34 14.92
N ILE A 580 -13.98 -21.67 14.29
CA ILE A 580 -12.82 -20.78 14.20
C ILE A 580 -13.12 -19.53 13.36
N LEU A 581 -13.84 -19.66 12.26
CA LEU A 581 -14.25 -18.52 11.45
C LEU A 581 -15.18 -17.59 12.26
N GLN A 582 -16.13 -18.16 12.98
CA GLN A 582 -17.06 -17.41 13.83
C GLN A 582 -16.35 -16.77 15.03
N TYR A 583 -15.41 -17.50 15.66
CA TYR A 583 -14.54 -16.95 16.71
C TYR A 583 -13.78 -15.71 16.23
N ARG A 584 -13.13 -15.80 15.09
CA ARG A 584 -12.37 -14.66 14.51
C ARG A 584 -13.28 -13.47 14.20
N GLN A 585 -14.47 -13.72 13.69
CA GLN A 585 -15.47 -12.69 13.42
C GLN A 585 -15.86 -11.99 14.73
N TYR A 586 -16.24 -12.73 15.77
CA TYR A 586 -16.64 -12.15 17.06
C TYR A 586 -15.48 -11.46 17.78
N ALA A 587 -14.27 -12.03 17.74
CA ALA A 587 -13.07 -11.40 18.27
C ALA A 587 -12.77 -10.06 17.59
N LYS A 588 -12.93 -9.96 16.26
CA LYS A 588 -12.79 -8.69 15.53
C LYS A 588 -13.87 -7.70 15.91
N LEU A 589 -15.13 -8.13 16.01
CA LEU A 589 -16.26 -7.27 16.42
C LEU A 589 -16.05 -6.72 17.82
N LYS A 590 -15.60 -7.56 18.75
CA LYS A 590 -15.29 -7.14 20.12
C LYS A 590 -14.10 -6.18 20.16
N ASN A 591 -12.93 -6.64 19.72
CA ASN A 591 -11.68 -5.92 19.97
C ASN A 591 -11.57 -4.62 19.16
N THR A 592 -11.98 -4.64 17.87
CA THR A 592 -11.84 -3.49 16.98
C THR A 592 -13.00 -2.52 17.14
N TYR A 593 -14.23 -3.02 17.18
CA TYR A 593 -15.42 -2.16 17.16
C TYR A 593 -15.99 -1.90 18.56
N ALA A 594 -16.24 -2.91 19.40
CA ALA A 594 -16.77 -2.63 20.74
C ALA A 594 -15.74 -1.94 21.64
N ASP A 595 -14.65 -2.65 21.97
CA ASP A 595 -13.62 -2.15 22.89
C ASP A 595 -12.82 -0.97 22.29
N GLY A 596 -12.61 -0.98 20.96
CA GLY A 596 -11.89 0.07 20.25
C GLY A 596 -12.67 1.39 20.23
N LEU A 597 -13.95 1.36 19.91
CA LEU A 597 -14.79 2.55 19.84
C LEU A 597 -15.09 3.13 21.24
N LEU A 598 -15.31 2.27 22.26
CA LEU A 598 -15.53 2.73 23.64
C LEU A 598 -14.39 3.60 24.19
N LYS A 599 -13.14 3.38 23.72
CA LYS A 599 -11.96 4.15 24.17
C LYS A 599 -11.88 5.55 23.59
N VAL A 600 -12.60 5.80 22.51
CA VAL A 600 -12.53 7.05 21.74
C VAL A 600 -13.85 7.83 21.75
N ILE A 601 -14.78 7.44 22.64
CA ILE A 601 -15.99 8.22 22.92
C ILE A 601 -15.58 9.44 23.75
N ASP A 602 -15.84 10.62 23.23
CA ASP A 602 -15.61 11.87 23.93
C ASP A 602 -16.59 12.08 25.11
N PRO A 603 -16.32 13.02 26.04
CA PRO A 603 -17.19 13.28 27.19
C PRO A 603 -18.64 13.65 26.85
N ASP A 604 -18.89 14.16 25.63
CA ASP A 604 -20.24 14.47 25.13
C ASP A 604 -20.96 13.26 24.47
N GLY A 605 -20.36 12.06 24.56
CA GLY A 605 -20.92 10.84 24.01
C GLY A 605 -20.71 10.66 22.51
N ARG A 606 -19.94 11.52 21.86
CA ARG A 606 -19.71 11.46 20.41
C ARG A 606 -18.36 10.87 20.08
N ILE A 607 -18.25 10.20 18.93
CA ILE A 607 -17.01 9.78 18.32
C ILE A 607 -16.68 10.73 17.18
N ARG A 608 -15.45 11.21 17.17
CA ARG A 608 -14.91 12.08 16.13
C ARG A 608 -13.84 11.35 15.34
N THR A 609 -14.10 11.13 14.06
CA THR A 609 -13.13 10.58 13.12
C THR A 609 -12.34 11.70 12.47
N SER A 610 -11.18 11.42 11.93
CA SER A 610 -10.46 12.31 11.02
C SER A 610 -10.65 11.84 9.57
N PHE A 611 -11.19 12.71 8.71
CA PHE A 611 -11.33 12.45 7.29
C PHE A 611 -10.05 12.83 6.55
N GLN A 612 -9.50 11.89 5.80
CA GLN A 612 -8.29 12.10 5.03
C GLN A 612 -8.63 12.37 3.55
N MET A 613 -8.21 13.52 3.05
CA MET A 613 -8.50 13.98 1.68
C MET A 613 -7.42 13.56 0.67
N THR A 614 -6.20 13.26 1.13
CA THR A 614 -4.99 13.10 0.32
C THR A 614 -4.40 11.67 0.35
N VAL A 615 -5.19 10.66 0.78
CA VAL A 615 -4.69 9.30 1.00
C VAL A 615 -4.95 8.38 -0.18
N THR A 616 -6.14 8.48 -0.81
CA THR A 616 -6.51 7.55 -1.89
C THR A 616 -6.15 8.13 -3.25
N ALA A 617 -5.65 7.31 -4.15
CA ALA A 617 -5.31 7.76 -5.50
C ALA A 617 -6.53 7.97 -6.42
N THR A 618 -7.73 7.59 -5.96
CA THR A 618 -8.99 7.73 -6.70
C THR A 618 -9.79 8.98 -6.31
N GLY A 619 -9.34 9.77 -5.34
CA GLY A 619 -10.09 10.90 -4.81
C GLY A 619 -11.08 10.56 -3.71
N ARG A 620 -11.30 9.29 -3.38
CA ARG A 620 -12.18 8.91 -2.26
C ARG A 620 -11.65 9.42 -0.93
N LEU A 621 -12.55 9.80 -0.03
CA LEU A 621 -12.21 10.07 1.36
C LEU A 621 -11.86 8.77 2.07
N SER A 622 -10.94 8.83 3.02
CA SER A 622 -10.77 7.78 4.01
C SER A 622 -10.96 8.33 5.42
N SER A 623 -11.30 7.46 6.35
CA SER A 623 -11.61 7.79 7.74
C SER A 623 -10.61 7.08 8.64
N THR A 624 -10.00 7.81 9.59
CA THR A 624 -9.01 7.28 10.52
C THR A 624 -9.29 7.79 11.95
N GLU A 625 -8.82 7.06 12.93
CA GLU A 625 -8.80 7.42 14.36
C GLU A 625 -10.14 7.83 14.96
N PRO A 626 -11.19 6.96 14.89
CA PRO A 626 -11.27 5.61 14.33
C PRO A 626 -11.79 5.60 12.88
N ASN A 627 -11.55 4.50 12.14
CA ASN A 627 -12.15 4.31 10.83
C ASN A 627 -13.64 3.92 10.95
N LEU A 628 -14.53 4.90 10.77
CA LEU A 628 -15.99 4.70 10.82
C LEU A 628 -16.58 4.20 9.49
N GLN A 629 -15.86 4.34 8.37
CA GLN A 629 -16.33 3.85 7.06
C GLN A 629 -16.30 2.31 6.94
N ASN A 630 -15.57 1.62 7.82
CA ASN A 630 -15.43 0.16 7.81
C ASN A 630 -16.33 -0.57 8.83
N ILE A 631 -17.31 0.12 9.43
CA ILE A 631 -18.26 -0.53 10.35
C ILE A 631 -19.11 -1.55 9.57
N PRO A 632 -19.14 -2.83 10.00
CA PRO A 632 -19.78 -3.89 9.23
C PRO A 632 -21.28 -3.64 9.00
N ALA A 633 -21.75 -3.87 7.77
CA ALA A 633 -23.15 -3.74 7.39
C ALA A 633 -23.77 -5.05 6.88
N ARG A 634 -22.94 -6.03 6.43
CA ARG A 634 -23.43 -7.20 5.71
C ARG A 634 -23.88 -8.37 6.58
N THR A 635 -23.33 -8.48 7.80
CA THR A 635 -23.68 -9.57 8.72
C THR A 635 -24.65 -9.07 9.78
N GLU A 636 -25.63 -9.89 10.16
CA GLU A 636 -26.62 -9.53 11.18
C GLU A 636 -25.99 -9.08 12.50
N VAL A 637 -24.97 -9.79 12.98
CA VAL A 637 -24.25 -9.41 14.20
C VAL A 637 -23.43 -8.14 14.02
N GLY A 638 -22.77 -7.96 12.88
CA GLY A 638 -21.99 -6.76 12.59
C GLY A 638 -22.83 -5.50 12.40
N SER A 639 -24.00 -5.62 11.75
CA SER A 639 -24.92 -4.49 11.52
C SER A 639 -25.50 -3.93 12.82
N ARG A 640 -25.60 -4.75 13.91
CA ARG A 640 -26.01 -4.29 15.25
C ARG A 640 -25.17 -3.11 15.76
N ILE A 641 -23.90 -3.02 15.36
CA ILE A 641 -23.02 -1.89 15.74
C ILE A 641 -23.54 -0.58 15.18
N ARG A 642 -24.07 -0.58 13.95
CA ARG A 642 -24.71 0.61 13.37
C ARG A 642 -25.96 1.04 14.16
N GLY A 643 -26.65 0.12 14.82
CA GLY A 643 -27.77 0.42 15.72
C GLY A 643 -27.37 1.16 17.01
N MET A 644 -26.06 1.24 17.33
CA MET A 644 -25.52 1.94 18.51
C MET A 644 -25.10 3.38 18.18
N PHE A 645 -25.04 3.74 16.89
CA PHE A 645 -24.90 5.10 16.44
C PHE A 645 -26.29 5.72 16.37
N VAL A 646 -26.53 6.72 17.19
CA VAL A 646 -27.88 7.22 17.49
C VAL A 646 -27.99 8.72 17.24
N ALA A 647 -29.22 9.19 17.00
CA ALA A 647 -29.51 10.62 16.97
C ALA A 647 -29.60 11.19 18.40
N ALA A 648 -29.29 12.47 18.55
CA ALA A 648 -29.51 13.20 19.79
C ALA A 648 -31.00 13.20 20.20
N PRO A 649 -31.35 13.38 21.50
CA PRO A 649 -32.74 13.49 21.91
C PRO A 649 -33.50 14.56 21.12
N GLY A 650 -34.67 14.19 20.58
CA GLY A 650 -35.49 15.07 19.74
C GLY A 650 -34.99 15.20 18.28
N HIS A 651 -33.96 14.43 17.89
CA HIS A 651 -33.42 14.39 16.53
C HIS A 651 -33.63 13.01 15.89
N VAL A 652 -33.44 12.95 14.59
CA VAL A 652 -33.37 11.73 13.78
C VAL A 652 -32.11 11.79 12.91
N LEU A 653 -31.66 10.63 12.47
CA LEU A 653 -30.66 10.49 11.41
C LEU A 653 -31.40 10.39 10.06
N VAL A 654 -30.91 11.07 9.07
CA VAL A 654 -31.33 10.93 7.66
C VAL A 654 -30.13 10.41 6.90
N ASP A 655 -30.24 9.22 6.32
CA ASP A 655 -29.24 8.55 5.49
C ASP A 655 -29.70 8.60 4.04
N ALA A 656 -28.93 9.22 3.17
CA ALA A 656 -29.17 9.29 1.74
C ALA A 656 -28.07 8.58 0.97
N ASP A 657 -28.45 7.61 0.13
CA ASP A 657 -27.54 6.71 -0.56
C ASP A 657 -27.77 6.72 -2.08
N TYR A 658 -26.71 6.71 -2.87
CA TYR A 658 -26.79 6.58 -4.32
C TYR A 658 -27.11 5.14 -4.75
N SER A 659 -28.06 5.00 -5.64
CA SER A 659 -28.38 3.71 -6.24
C SER A 659 -27.43 3.38 -7.39
N GLN A 660 -26.48 2.44 -7.17
CA GLN A 660 -25.59 1.87 -8.19
C GLN A 660 -24.81 2.92 -9.00
N VAL A 661 -24.23 3.93 -8.33
CA VAL A 661 -23.55 5.08 -8.96
C VAL A 661 -22.49 4.65 -9.98
N GLU A 662 -21.65 3.70 -9.67
CA GLU A 662 -20.54 3.26 -10.56
C GLU A 662 -21.06 2.61 -11.85
N LEU A 663 -22.12 1.81 -11.79
CA LEU A 663 -22.72 1.21 -12.97
C LEU A 663 -23.44 2.24 -13.86
N ARG A 664 -24.04 3.26 -13.26
CA ARG A 664 -24.65 4.39 -13.99
C ARG A 664 -23.60 5.26 -14.67
N LEU A 665 -22.45 5.47 -13.98
CA LEU A 665 -21.31 6.15 -14.58
C LEU A 665 -20.72 5.35 -15.74
N LEU A 666 -20.58 4.03 -15.59
CA LEU A 666 -20.17 3.17 -16.69
C LEU A 666 -21.14 3.27 -17.89
N ALA A 667 -22.46 3.23 -17.66
CA ALA A 667 -23.44 3.37 -18.71
C ALA A 667 -23.34 4.72 -19.45
N HIS A 668 -23.08 5.80 -18.71
CA HIS A 668 -22.88 7.13 -19.27
C HIS A 668 -21.60 7.24 -20.09
N MET A 669 -20.46 6.83 -19.51
CA MET A 669 -19.13 6.94 -20.12
C MET A 669 -18.97 6.02 -21.33
N ALA A 670 -19.51 4.80 -21.24
CA ALA A 670 -19.49 3.84 -22.35
C ALA A 670 -20.47 4.19 -23.48
N GLY A 671 -21.46 5.03 -23.22
CA GLY A 671 -22.51 5.33 -24.17
C GLY A 671 -23.30 4.10 -24.64
N ASP A 672 -23.30 3.01 -23.82
CA ASP A 672 -23.98 1.77 -24.17
C ASP A 672 -25.48 1.91 -24.08
N GLU A 673 -26.16 1.88 -25.24
CA GLU A 673 -27.60 2.14 -25.33
C GLU A 673 -28.42 1.09 -24.58
N VAL A 674 -28.00 -0.19 -24.59
CA VAL A 674 -28.71 -1.27 -23.90
C VAL A 674 -28.66 -1.07 -22.39
N MET A 675 -27.50 -0.66 -21.88
CA MET A 675 -27.28 -0.37 -20.47
C MET A 675 -28.00 0.91 -20.04
N ARG A 676 -28.00 1.95 -20.89
CA ARG A 676 -28.73 3.21 -20.65
C ARG A 676 -30.25 2.97 -20.58
N GLN A 677 -30.82 2.23 -21.53
CA GLN A 677 -32.25 1.89 -21.52
C GLN A 677 -32.64 1.07 -20.29
N ALA A 678 -31.81 0.16 -19.84
CA ALA A 678 -32.05 -0.60 -18.62
C ALA A 678 -32.16 0.32 -17.37
N PHE A 679 -31.37 1.37 -17.28
CA PHE A 679 -31.46 2.35 -16.19
C PHE A 679 -32.65 3.33 -16.38
N LEU A 680 -33.03 3.64 -17.60
CA LEU A 680 -34.20 4.49 -17.89
C LEU A 680 -35.52 3.79 -17.62
N SER A 681 -35.61 2.46 -17.80
CA SER A 681 -36.81 1.67 -17.53
C SER A 681 -37.15 1.59 -16.03
N GLY A 682 -36.21 1.87 -15.15
CA GLY A 682 -36.38 1.76 -13.69
C GLY A 682 -36.45 0.33 -13.16
N GLU A 683 -36.18 -0.68 -13.99
CA GLU A 683 -36.14 -2.08 -13.59
C GLU A 683 -34.85 -2.44 -12.87
N ASP A 684 -34.84 -3.56 -12.12
CA ASP A 684 -33.62 -4.03 -11.44
C ASP A 684 -32.54 -4.43 -12.46
N PHE A 685 -31.52 -3.61 -12.58
CA PHE A 685 -30.42 -3.80 -13.53
C PHE A 685 -29.73 -5.18 -13.42
N HIS A 686 -29.58 -5.72 -12.19
CA HIS A 686 -28.98 -7.04 -12.01
C HIS A 686 -29.88 -8.16 -12.52
N THR A 687 -31.18 -8.03 -12.36
CA THR A 687 -32.16 -8.96 -12.93
C THR A 687 -32.16 -8.90 -14.45
N LEU A 688 -32.17 -7.69 -15.04
CA LEU A 688 -32.06 -7.52 -16.49
C LEU A 688 -30.77 -8.09 -17.07
N THR A 689 -29.66 -7.86 -16.43
CA THR A 689 -28.38 -8.44 -16.84
C THR A 689 -28.44 -9.97 -16.77
N ALA A 690 -28.96 -10.53 -15.67
CA ALA A 690 -29.11 -11.98 -15.52
C ALA A 690 -29.99 -12.58 -16.63
N ALA A 691 -31.15 -11.97 -16.89
CA ALA A 691 -32.05 -12.42 -17.95
C ALA A 691 -31.33 -12.51 -19.31
N LYS A 692 -30.56 -11.48 -19.66
CA LYS A 692 -29.83 -11.40 -20.93
C LYS A 692 -28.66 -12.35 -20.99
N VAL A 693 -27.85 -12.44 -19.92
CA VAL A 693 -26.66 -13.34 -19.87
C VAL A 693 -27.04 -14.82 -19.83
N PHE A 694 -28.14 -15.17 -19.15
CA PHE A 694 -28.61 -16.56 -19.05
C PHE A 694 -29.67 -16.92 -20.11
N HIS A 695 -30.11 -15.95 -20.94
CA HIS A 695 -31.14 -16.13 -21.98
C HIS A 695 -32.46 -16.68 -21.42
N VAL A 696 -32.92 -16.07 -20.32
CA VAL A 696 -34.21 -16.38 -19.69
C VAL A 696 -35.08 -15.13 -19.61
N ASP A 697 -36.37 -15.35 -19.44
CA ASP A 697 -37.28 -14.22 -19.15
C ASP A 697 -36.95 -13.60 -17.77
N PRO A 698 -37.04 -12.27 -17.58
CA PRO A 698 -36.81 -11.63 -16.30
C PRO A 698 -37.56 -12.25 -15.11
N SER A 699 -38.80 -12.74 -15.35
CA SER A 699 -39.60 -13.45 -14.35
C SER A 699 -39.05 -14.82 -13.94
N GLN A 700 -38.15 -15.39 -14.72
CA GLN A 700 -37.51 -16.70 -14.48
C GLN A 700 -36.11 -16.56 -13.86
N VAL A 701 -35.66 -15.32 -13.62
CA VAL A 701 -34.34 -15.10 -12.99
C VAL A 701 -34.37 -15.56 -11.55
N THR A 702 -33.55 -16.57 -11.23
CA THR A 702 -33.38 -17.05 -9.85
C THR A 702 -32.53 -16.12 -9.02
N PRO A 703 -32.65 -16.14 -7.68
CA PRO A 703 -31.77 -15.38 -6.79
C PRO A 703 -30.27 -15.65 -7.04
N GLN A 704 -29.90 -16.88 -7.40
CA GLN A 704 -28.53 -17.28 -7.73
C GLN A 704 -28.07 -16.60 -9.04
N MET A 705 -28.89 -16.61 -10.10
CA MET A 705 -28.58 -15.95 -11.36
C MET A 705 -28.39 -14.44 -11.16
N ARG A 706 -29.28 -13.80 -10.38
CA ARG A 706 -29.18 -12.39 -10.03
C ARG A 706 -27.90 -12.08 -9.26
N SER A 707 -27.54 -12.93 -8.30
CA SER A 707 -26.30 -12.78 -7.52
C SER A 707 -25.06 -12.93 -8.41
N SER A 708 -25.06 -13.90 -9.33
CA SER A 708 -23.96 -14.07 -10.31
C SER A 708 -23.85 -12.86 -11.24
N ALA A 709 -24.97 -12.35 -11.75
CA ALA A 709 -24.98 -11.15 -12.57
C ALA A 709 -24.51 -9.92 -11.80
N LYS A 710 -24.86 -9.78 -10.52
CA LYS A 710 -24.32 -8.72 -9.64
C LYS A 710 -22.79 -8.80 -9.53
N ALA A 711 -22.24 -9.99 -9.30
CA ALA A 711 -20.80 -10.19 -9.23
C ALA A 711 -20.10 -9.84 -10.56
N VAL A 712 -20.69 -10.23 -11.70
CA VAL A 712 -20.17 -9.87 -13.04
C VAL A 712 -20.25 -8.35 -13.26
N ASN A 713 -21.39 -7.71 -12.97
CA ASN A 713 -21.56 -6.26 -13.16
C ASN A 713 -20.51 -5.45 -12.40
N PHE A 714 -20.29 -5.75 -11.12
CA PHE A 714 -19.27 -5.06 -10.32
C PHE A 714 -17.86 -5.48 -10.72
N GLY A 715 -17.64 -6.78 -10.94
CA GLY A 715 -16.33 -7.31 -11.34
C GLY A 715 -15.80 -6.66 -12.61
N ILE A 716 -16.64 -6.40 -13.59
CA ILE A 716 -16.25 -5.73 -14.85
C ILE A 716 -15.78 -4.30 -14.60
N VAL A 717 -16.50 -3.52 -13.77
CA VAL A 717 -16.06 -2.17 -13.38
C VAL A 717 -14.65 -2.18 -12.77
N TYR A 718 -14.33 -3.24 -12.01
CA TYR A 718 -13.02 -3.38 -11.35
C TYR A 718 -11.96 -4.11 -12.19
N GLY A 719 -12.26 -4.48 -13.44
CA GLY A 719 -11.33 -5.20 -14.31
C GLY A 719 -11.01 -6.62 -13.82
N ILE A 720 -12.02 -7.33 -13.28
CA ILE A 720 -11.86 -8.69 -12.74
C ILE A 720 -11.41 -9.69 -13.81
N SER A 721 -10.52 -10.60 -13.43
CA SER A 721 -10.15 -11.73 -14.29
C SER A 721 -11.21 -12.86 -14.26
N ALA A 722 -11.32 -13.67 -15.34
CA ALA A 722 -12.19 -14.83 -15.35
C ALA A 722 -11.85 -15.82 -14.22
N PHE A 723 -10.60 -15.88 -13.78
CA PHE A 723 -10.15 -16.72 -12.66
C PHE A 723 -10.74 -16.22 -11.33
N SER A 724 -10.63 -14.91 -11.04
CA SER A 724 -11.17 -14.31 -9.81
C SER A 724 -12.70 -14.40 -9.80
N LEU A 725 -13.35 -14.10 -10.93
CA LEU A 725 -14.81 -14.21 -11.06
C LEU A 725 -15.28 -15.64 -10.79
N ALA A 726 -14.58 -16.66 -11.32
CA ALA A 726 -14.89 -18.07 -11.09
C ALA A 726 -14.90 -18.43 -9.60
N GLN A 727 -13.96 -17.88 -8.84
CA GLN A 727 -13.90 -18.08 -7.38
C GLN A 727 -15.07 -17.37 -6.67
N ASP A 728 -15.41 -16.15 -7.07
CA ASP A 728 -16.45 -15.34 -6.43
C ASP A 728 -17.85 -15.94 -6.60
N ILE A 729 -18.14 -16.52 -7.76
CA ILE A 729 -19.47 -17.09 -8.05
C ILE A 729 -19.52 -18.62 -7.96
N GLY A 730 -18.38 -19.29 -7.62
CA GLY A 730 -18.32 -20.72 -7.38
C GLY A 730 -18.51 -21.60 -8.64
N VAL A 731 -18.01 -21.15 -9.80
CA VAL A 731 -18.09 -21.87 -11.07
C VAL A 731 -16.70 -22.18 -11.63
N SER A 732 -16.63 -22.93 -12.72
CA SER A 732 -15.35 -23.14 -13.42
C SER A 732 -14.86 -21.86 -14.12
N VAL A 733 -13.54 -21.74 -14.35
CA VAL A 733 -12.95 -20.60 -15.08
C VAL A 733 -13.51 -20.51 -16.52
N ALA A 734 -13.84 -21.63 -17.14
CA ALA A 734 -14.43 -21.66 -18.47
C ALA A 734 -15.86 -21.07 -18.46
N GLU A 735 -16.68 -21.39 -17.47
CA GLU A 735 -18.02 -20.82 -17.29
C GLU A 735 -17.97 -19.33 -16.96
N ALA A 736 -17.07 -18.91 -16.06
CA ALA A 736 -16.86 -17.49 -15.74
C ALA A 736 -16.46 -16.69 -16.99
N ARG A 737 -15.56 -17.24 -17.83
CA ARG A 737 -15.18 -16.61 -19.10
C ARG A 737 -16.39 -16.52 -20.05
N ALA A 738 -17.18 -17.57 -20.14
CA ALA A 738 -18.38 -17.56 -20.97
C ALA A 738 -19.43 -16.55 -20.46
N TYR A 739 -19.52 -16.30 -19.15
CA TYR A 739 -20.37 -15.25 -18.59
C TYR A 739 -19.88 -13.85 -18.97
N MET A 740 -18.57 -13.61 -18.87
CA MET A 740 -17.96 -12.33 -19.25
C MET A 740 -18.15 -12.04 -20.75
N GLU A 741 -17.95 -13.05 -21.62
CA GLU A 741 -18.15 -12.89 -23.06
C GLU A 741 -19.60 -12.53 -23.39
N ARG A 742 -20.58 -13.24 -22.81
CA ARG A 742 -22.01 -12.93 -22.99
C ARG A 742 -22.39 -11.54 -22.46
N TYR A 743 -21.80 -11.13 -21.37
CA TYR A 743 -21.95 -9.78 -20.87
C TYR A 743 -21.48 -8.74 -21.88
N PHE A 744 -20.28 -8.90 -22.42
CA PHE A 744 -19.73 -7.99 -23.43
C PHE A 744 -20.43 -8.07 -24.78
N ASP A 745 -21.01 -9.19 -25.15
CA ASP A 745 -21.85 -9.31 -26.34
C ASP A 745 -23.17 -8.57 -26.16
N THR A 746 -23.70 -8.53 -24.93
CA THR A 746 -24.90 -7.78 -24.55
C THR A 746 -24.62 -6.27 -24.48
N TYR A 747 -23.53 -5.89 -23.82
CA TYR A 747 -23.13 -4.49 -23.59
C TYR A 747 -21.88 -4.15 -24.42
N ARG A 748 -22.05 -4.06 -25.74
CA ARG A 748 -20.94 -3.85 -26.68
C ARG A 748 -20.24 -2.50 -26.50
N GLY A 749 -21.00 -1.46 -26.11
CA GLY A 749 -20.46 -0.14 -25.81
C GLY A 749 -19.50 -0.18 -24.61
N VAL A 750 -19.79 -1.01 -23.61
CA VAL A 750 -18.90 -1.22 -22.46
C VAL A 750 -17.57 -1.84 -22.91
N ARG A 751 -17.60 -2.87 -23.76
CA ARG A 751 -16.37 -3.48 -24.32
C ARG A 751 -15.52 -2.45 -25.05
N GLN A 752 -16.13 -1.70 -25.95
CA GLN A 752 -15.44 -0.66 -26.74
C GLN A 752 -14.84 0.44 -25.84
N TYR A 753 -15.60 0.88 -24.84
CA TYR A 753 -15.12 1.88 -23.87
C TYR A 753 -13.88 1.38 -23.13
N MET A 754 -13.92 0.15 -22.61
CA MET A 754 -12.78 -0.44 -21.87
C MET A 754 -11.53 -0.52 -22.72
N GLU A 755 -11.64 -0.97 -23.99
CA GLU A 755 -10.52 -1.03 -24.93
C GLU A 755 -9.97 0.37 -25.23
N GLN A 756 -10.85 1.33 -25.53
CA GLN A 756 -10.48 2.72 -25.86
C GLN A 756 -9.85 3.47 -24.68
N VAL A 757 -10.32 3.25 -23.46
CA VAL A 757 -9.75 3.90 -22.26
C VAL A 757 -8.33 3.46 -22.03
N VAL A 758 -8.05 2.14 -22.15
CA VAL A 758 -6.70 1.61 -21.97
C VAL A 758 -5.77 2.11 -23.09
N GLU A 759 -6.24 2.13 -24.33
CA GLU A 759 -5.46 2.59 -25.47
C GLU A 759 -5.12 4.09 -25.35
N ARG A 760 -6.10 4.93 -25.06
CA ARG A 760 -5.89 6.37 -24.80
C ARG A 760 -4.93 6.59 -23.63
N ALA A 761 -5.08 5.83 -22.56
CA ALA A 761 -4.19 5.93 -21.41
C ALA A 761 -2.73 5.54 -21.73
N ARG A 762 -2.51 4.60 -22.67
CA ARG A 762 -1.16 4.26 -23.16
C ARG A 762 -0.54 5.39 -23.99
N GLU A 763 -1.36 6.05 -24.82
CA GLU A 763 -0.91 7.15 -25.68
C GLU A 763 -0.61 8.41 -24.87
N GLN A 764 -1.56 8.88 -24.07
CA GLN A 764 -1.44 10.13 -23.31
C GLN A 764 -0.71 10.00 -21.96
N GLY A 765 -0.60 8.79 -21.42
CA GLY A 765 0.12 8.50 -20.16
C GLY A 765 -0.70 8.70 -18.88
N TYR A 766 -1.98 9.02 -18.98
CA TYR A 766 -2.86 9.24 -17.83
C TYR A 766 -4.32 8.86 -18.12
N VAL A 767 -5.14 8.82 -17.08
CA VAL A 767 -6.61 8.80 -17.13
C VAL A 767 -7.19 9.93 -16.28
N GLU A 768 -8.45 10.28 -16.55
CA GLU A 768 -9.14 11.35 -15.83
C GLU A 768 -10.62 11.03 -15.56
N THR A 769 -11.18 11.70 -14.57
CA THR A 769 -12.61 11.68 -14.26
C THR A 769 -13.40 12.66 -15.14
N LEU A 770 -14.74 12.65 -15.01
CA LEU A 770 -15.60 13.66 -15.67
C LEU A 770 -15.36 15.10 -15.17
N MET A 771 -14.71 15.25 -14.01
CA MET A 771 -14.33 16.55 -13.43
C MET A 771 -12.82 16.81 -13.55
N HIS A 772 -12.15 16.16 -14.51
CA HIS A 772 -10.73 16.32 -14.82
C HIS A 772 -9.75 15.94 -13.71
N ARG A 773 -10.18 15.20 -12.65
CA ARG A 773 -9.23 14.60 -11.72
C ARG A 773 -8.35 13.64 -12.48
N ARG A 774 -7.05 13.91 -12.51
CA ARG A 774 -6.08 13.18 -13.31
C ARG A 774 -5.27 12.19 -12.47
N ARG A 775 -4.96 11.04 -13.09
CA ARG A 775 -3.98 10.09 -12.58
C ARG A 775 -3.03 9.66 -13.68
N ASP A 776 -1.75 9.95 -13.49
CA ASP A 776 -0.68 9.52 -14.38
C ASP A 776 -0.42 8.01 -14.23
N LEU A 777 -0.19 7.28 -15.35
CA LEU A 777 -0.06 5.82 -15.42
C LEU A 777 1.23 5.37 -16.14
N PRO A 778 2.40 5.64 -15.57
CA PRO A 778 3.68 5.20 -16.15
C PRO A 778 3.78 3.66 -16.25
N GLU A 779 3.02 2.92 -15.45
CA GLU A 779 2.95 1.45 -15.46
C GLU A 779 2.55 0.88 -16.82
N LEU A 780 1.73 1.58 -17.60
CA LEU A 780 1.28 1.12 -18.91
C LEU A 780 2.42 0.98 -19.94
N LYS A 781 3.51 1.71 -19.73
CA LYS A 781 4.73 1.64 -20.57
C LYS A 781 5.74 0.60 -20.07
N SER A 782 5.47 -0.06 -18.94
CA SER A 782 6.37 -1.07 -18.38
C SER A 782 6.49 -2.30 -19.27
N SER A 783 7.70 -2.81 -19.45
CA SER A 783 7.95 -4.10 -20.08
C SER A 783 7.44 -5.28 -19.21
N ASN A 784 7.25 -5.06 -17.92
CA ASN A 784 6.71 -6.03 -16.99
C ASN A 784 5.20 -6.22 -17.20
N PHE A 785 4.80 -7.45 -17.54
CA PHE A 785 3.39 -7.81 -17.74
C PHE A 785 2.51 -7.51 -16.52
N ASN A 786 2.98 -7.81 -15.30
CA ASN A 786 2.17 -7.62 -14.09
C ASN A 786 1.97 -6.14 -13.77
N LEU A 787 3.01 -5.30 -13.89
CA LEU A 787 2.91 -3.85 -13.73
C LEU A 787 2.01 -3.24 -14.81
N ARG A 788 2.18 -3.67 -16.05
CA ARG A 788 1.33 -3.22 -17.15
C ARG A 788 -0.13 -3.61 -16.94
N SER A 789 -0.41 -4.87 -16.55
CA SER A 789 -1.77 -5.32 -16.21
C SER A 789 -2.36 -4.60 -14.99
N PHE A 790 -1.53 -4.22 -14.02
CA PHE A 790 -1.96 -3.35 -12.93
C PHE A 790 -2.36 -1.98 -13.46
N GLY A 791 -1.54 -1.34 -14.29
CA GLY A 791 -1.86 -0.06 -14.93
C GLY A 791 -3.13 -0.12 -15.78
N GLU A 792 -3.36 -1.22 -16.51
CA GLU A 792 -4.59 -1.44 -17.27
C GLU A 792 -5.84 -1.51 -16.38
N ARG A 793 -5.78 -2.22 -15.25
CA ARG A 793 -6.90 -2.24 -14.28
C ARG A 793 -7.16 -0.86 -13.66
N VAL A 794 -6.10 -0.12 -13.33
CA VAL A 794 -6.24 1.25 -12.83
C VAL A 794 -6.86 2.16 -13.88
N ALA A 795 -6.45 2.03 -15.15
CA ALA A 795 -7.01 2.80 -16.27
C ALA A 795 -8.52 2.57 -16.44
N LEU A 796 -9.00 1.36 -16.21
CA LEU A 796 -10.42 1.02 -16.27
C LEU A 796 -11.21 1.56 -15.08
N ASN A 797 -10.64 1.44 -13.88
CA ASN A 797 -11.34 1.67 -12.63
C ASN A 797 -11.35 3.16 -12.22
N MET A 798 -10.22 3.86 -12.37
CA MET A 798 -10.04 5.22 -11.87
C MET A 798 -11.05 6.24 -12.44
N PRO A 799 -11.36 6.26 -13.75
CA PRO A 799 -12.35 7.22 -14.28
C PRO A 799 -13.74 7.07 -13.63
N ILE A 800 -14.16 5.84 -13.36
CA ILE A 800 -15.47 5.52 -12.79
C ILE A 800 -15.49 5.81 -11.29
N GLN A 801 -14.56 5.22 -10.53
CA GLN A 801 -14.48 5.42 -9.07
C GLN A 801 -14.11 6.84 -8.68
N GLY A 802 -13.21 7.47 -9.42
CA GLY A 802 -12.84 8.86 -9.19
C GLY A 802 -13.99 9.80 -9.46
N THR A 803 -14.76 9.59 -10.55
CA THR A 803 -15.97 10.41 -10.81
C THR A 803 -17.02 10.20 -9.73
N ALA A 804 -17.22 8.97 -9.23
CA ALA A 804 -18.13 8.73 -8.11
C ALA A 804 -17.67 9.48 -6.85
N ALA A 805 -16.36 9.52 -6.59
CA ALA A 805 -15.78 10.28 -5.48
C ALA A 805 -15.97 11.79 -5.65
N ASP A 806 -15.79 12.32 -6.87
CA ASP A 806 -16.01 13.74 -7.15
C ASP A 806 -17.47 14.14 -6.97
N ILE A 807 -18.39 13.28 -7.44
CA ILE A 807 -19.84 13.47 -7.30
C ILE A 807 -20.27 13.54 -5.83
N ILE A 808 -19.87 12.58 -5.00
CA ILE A 808 -20.26 12.59 -3.59
C ILE A 808 -19.65 13.78 -2.83
N LYS A 809 -18.41 14.18 -3.12
CA LYS A 809 -17.77 15.36 -2.56
C LYS A 809 -18.52 16.65 -2.91
N LEU A 810 -18.89 16.81 -4.19
CA LEU A 810 -19.67 17.95 -4.62
C LEU A 810 -21.06 17.95 -3.98
N ALA A 811 -21.69 16.78 -3.85
CA ALA A 811 -22.98 16.64 -3.15
C ALA A 811 -22.86 17.06 -1.67
N MET A 812 -21.77 16.71 -0.98
CA MET A 812 -21.50 17.15 0.40
C MET A 812 -21.42 18.67 0.50
N VAL A 813 -20.68 19.31 -0.41
CA VAL A 813 -20.53 20.78 -0.44
C VAL A 813 -21.89 21.45 -0.68
N ARG A 814 -22.66 21.00 -1.66
CA ARG A 814 -23.98 21.54 -1.98
C ARG A 814 -25.00 21.32 -0.87
N ALA A 815 -25.02 20.12 -0.28
CA ALA A 815 -25.93 19.80 0.82
C ALA A 815 -25.66 20.70 2.04
N GLU A 816 -24.40 20.89 2.46
CA GLU A 816 -24.04 21.75 3.60
C GLU A 816 -24.38 23.22 3.30
N GLN A 817 -24.14 23.71 2.07
CA GLN A 817 -24.50 25.06 1.65
C GLN A 817 -26.01 25.27 1.67
N ARG A 818 -26.79 24.32 1.19
CA ARG A 818 -28.25 24.43 1.14
C ARG A 818 -28.88 24.31 2.51
N LEU A 819 -28.37 23.41 3.39
CA LEU A 819 -28.80 23.36 4.80
C LEU A 819 -28.62 24.71 5.49
N ALA A 820 -27.50 25.39 5.24
CA ALA A 820 -27.25 26.72 5.78
C ALA A 820 -28.16 27.79 5.15
N ALA A 821 -28.34 27.79 3.84
CA ALA A 821 -29.19 28.76 3.11
C ALA A 821 -30.66 28.66 3.49
N GLU A 822 -31.17 27.47 3.76
CA GLU A 822 -32.56 27.26 4.24
C GLU A 822 -32.68 27.44 5.77
N ASN A 823 -31.63 27.85 6.47
CA ASN A 823 -31.55 28.02 7.92
C ASN A 823 -31.99 26.78 8.73
N LEU A 824 -31.73 25.59 8.22
CA LEU A 824 -32.03 24.34 8.91
C LEU A 824 -31.00 24.09 10.03
N ARG A 825 -31.48 23.51 11.15
CA ARG A 825 -30.63 23.09 12.26
C ARG A 825 -29.95 21.74 12.00
N ALA A 826 -30.34 21.10 10.91
CA ALA A 826 -29.76 19.85 10.41
C ALA A 826 -28.26 19.99 10.17
N LYS A 827 -27.49 18.90 10.41
CA LYS A 827 -26.02 18.89 10.34
C LYS A 827 -25.53 17.64 9.63
N LEU A 828 -24.74 17.80 8.58
CA LEU A 828 -24.00 16.69 7.99
C LEU A 828 -22.96 16.18 9.00
N ILE A 829 -22.98 14.90 9.32
CA ILE A 829 -22.14 14.31 10.37
C ILE A 829 -21.23 13.18 9.88
N MET A 830 -21.63 12.48 8.80
CA MET A 830 -20.85 11.34 8.30
C MET A 830 -21.00 11.15 6.80
N GLN A 831 -19.97 10.66 6.17
CA GLN A 831 -19.95 10.15 4.80
C GLN A 831 -19.37 8.75 4.79
N VAL A 832 -20.07 7.79 4.17
CA VAL A 832 -19.61 6.40 4.04
C VAL A 832 -19.84 5.93 2.61
N HIS A 833 -18.75 5.68 1.86
CA HIS A 833 -18.79 5.25 0.45
C HIS A 833 -19.60 6.19 -0.44
N ASP A 834 -20.85 5.86 -0.73
CA ASP A 834 -21.81 6.58 -1.57
C ASP A 834 -23.01 7.12 -0.78
N GLU A 835 -22.93 7.12 0.55
CA GLU A 835 -24.00 7.59 1.46
C GLU A 835 -23.58 8.83 2.26
N LEU A 836 -24.56 9.72 2.53
CA LEU A 836 -24.46 10.89 3.39
C LEU A 836 -25.41 10.77 4.57
N ILE A 837 -24.92 11.04 5.78
CA ILE A 837 -25.70 10.97 7.01
C ILE A 837 -25.79 12.35 7.65
N VAL A 838 -27.03 12.80 7.84
CA VAL A 838 -27.39 14.09 8.45
C VAL A 838 -28.15 13.83 9.76
N GLU A 839 -27.77 14.52 10.83
CA GLU A 839 -28.53 14.57 12.07
C GLU A 839 -29.42 15.82 12.04
N CYS A 840 -30.73 15.69 12.23
CA CYS A 840 -31.64 16.80 12.19
C CYS A 840 -32.73 16.70 13.28
N PRO A 841 -33.30 17.84 13.73
CA PRO A 841 -34.51 17.82 14.52
C PRO A 841 -35.64 17.06 13.81
N GLU A 842 -36.48 16.36 14.56
CA GLU A 842 -37.53 15.50 14.02
C GLU A 842 -38.54 16.28 13.12
N GLU A 843 -38.78 17.55 13.43
CA GLU A 843 -39.63 18.44 12.64
C GLU A 843 -39.01 18.85 11.28
N GLU A 844 -37.68 18.76 11.10
CA GLU A 844 -37.01 19.08 9.85
C GLU A 844 -36.84 17.87 8.92
N LYS A 845 -37.16 16.67 9.39
CA LYS A 845 -36.93 15.40 8.74
C LYS A 845 -37.30 15.36 7.27
N GLU A 846 -38.57 15.67 6.93
CA GLU A 846 -39.06 15.60 5.55
C GLU A 846 -38.38 16.64 4.64
N ALA A 847 -38.02 17.80 5.18
CA ALA A 847 -37.28 18.82 4.44
C ALA A 847 -35.88 18.36 4.12
N VAL A 848 -35.21 17.71 5.08
CA VAL A 848 -33.82 17.19 4.93
C VAL A 848 -33.78 15.99 3.99
N GLU A 849 -34.72 15.04 4.10
CA GLU A 849 -34.83 13.91 3.15
C GLU A 849 -34.97 14.43 1.71
N ARG A 850 -35.89 15.33 1.44
CA ARG A 850 -36.09 15.91 0.12
C ARG A 850 -34.85 16.69 -0.36
N LEU A 851 -34.24 17.51 0.53
CA LEU A 851 -33.05 18.30 0.21
C LEU A 851 -31.90 17.39 -0.24
N LEU A 852 -31.62 16.31 0.51
CA LEU A 852 -30.55 15.37 0.16
C LEU A 852 -30.82 14.65 -1.15
N GLU A 853 -32.06 14.16 -1.37
CA GLU A 853 -32.43 13.53 -2.63
C GLU A 853 -32.29 14.48 -3.83
N GLU A 854 -32.70 15.73 -3.70
CA GLU A 854 -32.60 16.74 -4.76
C GLU A 854 -31.14 17.10 -5.06
N GLU A 855 -30.32 17.41 -4.02
CA GLU A 855 -28.93 17.80 -4.21
C GLU A 855 -28.07 16.64 -4.73
N MET A 856 -28.22 15.44 -4.17
CA MET A 856 -27.47 14.28 -4.62
C MET A 856 -27.87 13.86 -6.04
N SER A 857 -29.17 13.79 -6.33
CA SER A 857 -29.63 13.39 -7.67
C SER A 857 -29.37 14.45 -8.75
N GLY A 858 -29.33 15.74 -8.38
CA GLY A 858 -29.11 16.86 -9.28
C GLY A 858 -27.68 17.35 -9.42
N VAL A 859 -26.73 16.74 -8.74
CA VAL A 859 -25.33 17.23 -8.63
C VAL A 859 -24.61 17.27 -9.98
N VAL A 860 -24.87 16.31 -10.86
CA VAL A 860 -24.33 16.24 -12.22
C VAL A 860 -25.41 15.80 -13.23
N ARG A 861 -25.20 16.15 -14.49
CA ARG A 861 -26.09 15.70 -15.58
C ARG A 861 -25.45 14.54 -16.32
N LEU A 862 -26.02 13.35 -16.16
CA LEU A 862 -25.65 12.15 -16.88
C LEU A 862 -26.67 11.78 -17.95
N SER A 863 -26.31 10.87 -18.86
CA SER A 863 -27.24 10.31 -19.86
C SER A 863 -28.23 9.28 -19.26
N VAL A 864 -28.07 8.97 -17.97
CA VAL A 864 -28.94 8.11 -17.16
C VAL A 864 -29.27 8.84 -15.85
N PRO A 865 -30.45 8.57 -15.23
CA PRO A 865 -30.75 9.14 -13.92
C PRO A 865 -29.73 8.73 -12.86
N LEU A 866 -29.45 9.63 -11.93
CA LEU A 866 -28.60 9.36 -10.75
C LEU A 866 -29.46 9.51 -9.47
N PRO A 867 -30.37 8.56 -9.17
CA PRO A 867 -31.24 8.70 -8.03
C PRO A 867 -30.49 8.47 -6.72
N ALA A 868 -30.72 9.32 -5.76
CA ALA A 868 -30.45 9.09 -4.36
C ALA A 868 -31.76 8.83 -3.62
N GLN A 869 -31.75 7.96 -2.64
CA GLN A 869 -32.89 7.65 -1.78
C GLN A 869 -32.51 7.97 -0.34
N ALA A 870 -33.39 8.75 0.32
CA ALA A 870 -33.21 9.13 1.70
C ALA A 870 -34.19 8.35 2.59
N HIS A 871 -33.67 7.87 3.71
CA HIS A 871 -34.44 7.22 4.76
C HIS A 871 -34.08 7.81 6.11
N SER A 872 -34.96 7.70 7.10
CA SER A 872 -34.68 8.25 8.41
C SER A 872 -34.98 7.26 9.53
N GLY A 873 -34.28 7.42 10.64
CA GLY A 873 -34.45 6.57 11.82
C GLY A 873 -33.80 7.20 13.05
N ARG A 874 -34.04 6.59 14.22
CA ARG A 874 -33.38 6.99 15.46
C ARG A 874 -31.94 6.51 15.53
N THR A 875 -31.62 5.45 14.83
CA THR A 875 -30.29 4.84 14.76
C THR A 875 -29.82 4.80 13.32
N TRP A 876 -28.51 4.70 13.11
CA TRP A 876 -27.96 4.55 11.76
C TRP A 876 -28.48 3.26 11.07
N LEU A 877 -28.69 2.19 11.83
CA LEU A 877 -29.25 0.94 11.28
C LEU A 877 -30.66 1.13 10.76
N GLU A 878 -31.51 1.88 11.48
CA GLU A 878 -32.89 2.17 11.06
C GLU A 878 -32.93 3.14 9.87
N ALA A 879 -32.04 4.14 9.87
CA ALA A 879 -31.96 5.12 8.80
C ALA A 879 -31.44 4.54 7.47
N LYS A 880 -30.83 3.36 7.46
CA LYS A 880 -30.32 2.72 6.24
C LYS A 880 -31.46 2.21 5.31
N GLY A 881 -32.68 2.02 5.78
CA GLY A 881 -33.83 1.57 5.00
C GLY A 881 -34.00 0.04 4.90
#